data_74f788569078a1aac400fef2c50faa1b
#
_entry.id   74f788569078a1aac400fef2c50faa1b
#
_cell.length_a   1.000
_cell.length_b   1.000
_cell.length_c   1.000
_cell.angle_alpha   90.00
_cell.angle_beta   90.00
_cell.angle_gamma   90.00
#
_symmetry.space_group_name_H-M   'P 1'
#
loop_
_entity.id
_entity.type
_entity.pdbx_description
1 polymer ?
#
loop_
_entity_poly.entity_id
_entity_poly.type
_entity_poly.pdbx_seq_one_letter_code
_entity_poly.pdbx_strand_id
1 'polypeptide(L)'
;MLGQPISMVLPEVVGYKLYGTPDKLITSTDIVLTVTKHLRQVGVVGKFVEFFGPGVSHLSIADRATIANMCPEYGATAAFFPVDSISLQYLEQTGREAEKLSYVTKYLKAVGMFRDYNDAAQDPDFTQIVELDLSTVVPCCSGPKRPHDRVPVSDMKQDFEMCLGAKQGFKGFQVAPERHNTVIPFQFGGKEYMLSHGSVVIAAITSCTNTSNPSVMLGAGLLAKKAIERGLIVKPYIKTSLSPGSGVVTYYLKESGVMDYLSQLGFEVVGYGCMTCIGNSGPLPDPVVEAITQGDLVAAGVLSGNRNFEGRVHPNTRANYLASPPLVIAYAIAGTVRIDFEKEPIAINSEGKEIFLRDIWPTREEIQAVERKFVIPSMFKEVYEKIEKVNERWNSLVAPSDKLYTWDPKSTYIKSPPFFDGLTMKLQPPESITEAYVLLNFGDSVTTDHISPAGNIARNSPAARYLTDRGLTPREFNSYGSRRGNDAVMARGTFANIRLFNKFLNKQAPQTVHLPTGETLDVFDTAERYRQSGVPLLVLAGKEYGSGSSRDWAAKGPFLLGIKAVLAESYERIHRSNLVGMGVIPLEYLPGDTADSLGLTGRERYTIIMPEQLTPRMTVHVKLDTGKTFKVCMRFDTDVELTYFHHGGILNYMIRKMSQN
;
A
#
# COMPACT_ATOMS: atom_id res chain seq x y z
N MET A 1 15.70 16.54 4.99
CA MET A 1 15.88 17.43 3.84
C MET A 1 16.20 18.86 4.29
N LEU A 2 15.43 19.47 5.18
CA LEU A 2 15.65 20.85 5.64
C LEU A 2 16.54 20.97 6.89
N GLY A 3 17.25 19.90 7.30
CA GLY A 3 18.16 19.88 8.43
C GLY A 3 17.51 20.12 9.80
N GLN A 4 16.21 19.80 9.94
CA GLN A 4 15.50 19.99 11.18
C GLN A 4 15.27 18.66 11.90
N PRO A 5 15.40 18.62 13.24
CA PRO A 5 15.07 17.44 14.02
C PRO A 5 13.58 17.13 13.98
N ILE A 6 13.25 15.86 14.01
CA ILE A 6 11.88 15.37 14.16
C ILE A 6 11.68 14.95 15.61
N SER A 7 10.56 15.36 16.20
CA SER A 7 10.15 14.92 17.53
C SER A 7 9.28 13.66 17.42
N MET A 8 9.55 12.69 18.28
CA MET A 8 8.79 11.46 18.37
C MET A 8 8.70 11.02 19.83
N VAL A 9 7.53 10.56 20.25
CA VAL A 9 7.38 9.86 21.55
C VAL A 9 8.27 8.61 21.52
N LEU A 10 9.03 8.36 22.59
CA LEU A 10 9.86 7.15 22.69
C LEU A 10 8.97 5.92 22.53
N PRO A 11 9.20 5.08 21.52
CA PRO A 11 8.36 3.92 21.27
C PRO A 11 8.71 2.78 22.24
N GLU A 12 7.72 2.00 22.60
CA GLU A 12 7.95 0.66 23.15
C GLU A 12 8.62 -0.21 22.07
N VAL A 13 9.42 -1.18 22.50
CA VAL A 13 10.09 -2.14 21.61
C VAL A 13 9.52 -3.53 21.83
N VAL A 14 8.93 -4.09 20.80
CA VAL A 14 8.44 -5.47 20.77
C VAL A 14 9.54 -6.35 20.19
N GLY A 15 10.07 -7.26 21.01
CA GLY A 15 10.98 -8.31 20.55
C GLY A 15 10.17 -9.41 19.87
N TYR A 16 10.47 -9.68 18.59
CA TYR A 16 9.82 -10.75 17.83
C TYR A 16 10.79 -11.91 17.65
N LYS A 17 10.63 -12.94 18.47
CA LYS A 17 11.52 -14.10 18.50
C LYS A 17 11.17 -15.09 17.41
N LEU A 18 12.12 -15.33 16.53
CA LEU A 18 12.05 -16.36 15.49
C LEU A 18 12.83 -17.60 15.94
N TYR A 19 12.21 -18.76 15.86
CA TYR A 19 12.86 -20.04 16.12
C TYR A 19 12.32 -21.13 15.18
N GLY A 20 12.85 -22.35 15.27
CA GLY A 20 12.54 -23.42 14.32
C GLY A 20 13.13 -23.18 12.93
N THR A 21 12.97 -24.14 12.04
CA THR A 21 13.47 -24.11 10.66
C THR A 21 12.29 -24.12 9.70
N PRO A 22 12.21 -23.17 8.75
CA PRO A 22 11.12 -23.15 7.79
C PRO A 22 11.20 -24.38 6.85
N ASP A 23 10.04 -24.91 6.45
CA ASP A 23 9.96 -25.97 5.45
C ASP A 23 10.59 -25.54 4.11
N LYS A 24 11.00 -26.50 3.31
CA LYS A 24 11.68 -26.27 2.03
C LYS A 24 10.81 -25.55 0.98
N LEU A 25 9.50 -25.65 1.11
CA LEU A 25 8.54 -25.04 0.18
C LEU A 25 8.21 -23.58 0.54
N ILE A 26 8.61 -23.13 1.73
CA ILE A 26 8.27 -21.80 2.26
C ILE A 26 9.15 -20.73 1.63
N THR A 27 8.51 -19.65 1.22
CA THR A 27 9.15 -18.43 0.72
C THR A 27 9.18 -17.32 1.80
N SER A 28 10.03 -16.32 1.60
CA SER A 28 10.01 -15.11 2.46
C SER A 28 8.65 -14.42 2.48
N THR A 29 7.88 -14.53 1.39
CA THR A 29 6.52 -13.98 1.32
C THR A 29 5.59 -14.67 2.32
N ASP A 30 5.66 -15.97 2.45
CA ASP A 30 4.83 -16.73 3.41
C ASP A 30 5.16 -16.31 4.85
N ILE A 31 6.45 -16.13 5.16
CA ILE A 31 6.90 -15.66 6.47
C ILE A 31 6.39 -14.25 6.73
N VAL A 32 6.59 -13.30 5.81
CA VAL A 32 6.19 -11.91 6.02
C VAL A 32 4.68 -11.74 6.15
N LEU A 33 3.88 -12.48 5.38
CA LEU A 33 2.42 -12.44 5.51
C LEU A 33 1.95 -13.03 6.85
N THR A 34 2.63 -14.06 7.35
CA THR A 34 2.38 -14.63 8.69
C THR A 34 2.71 -13.62 9.79
N VAL A 35 3.89 -13.00 9.73
CA VAL A 35 4.33 -11.93 10.64
C VAL A 35 3.37 -10.75 10.61
N THR A 36 2.94 -10.34 9.41
CA THR A 36 2.02 -9.21 9.24
C THR A 36 0.69 -9.44 9.93
N LYS A 37 0.09 -10.62 9.77
CA LYS A 37 -1.14 -10.99 10.49
C LYS A 37 -0.93 -11.00 12.00
N HIS A 38 0.16 -11.63 12.47
CA HIS A 38 0.42 -11.78 13.91
C HIS A 38 0.66 -10.42 14.58
N LEU A 39 1.52 -9.56 14.00
CA LEU A 39 1.81 -8.25 14.57
C LEU A 39 0.60 -7.29 14.54
N ARG A 40 -0.28 -7.41 13.52
CA ARG A 40 -1.56 -6.68 13.54
C ARG A 40 -2.46 -7.10 14.71
N GLN A 41 -2.49 -8.38 15.03
CA GLN A 41 -3.24 -8.90 16.17
C GLN A 41 -2.64 -8.47 17.51
N VAL A 42 -1.31 -8.42 17.61
CA VAL A 42 -0.58 -7.93 18.81
C VAL A 42 -0.81 -6.43 19.03
N GLY A 43 -0.98 -5.64 17.96
CA GLY A 43 -1.20 -4.20 18.08
C GLY A 43 0.10 -3.43 18.28
N VAL A 44 0.91 -3.31 17.23
CA VAL A 44 2.23 -2.66 17.26
C VAL A 44 2.26 -1.24 16.71
N VAL A 45 1.09 -0.62 16.51
CA VAL A 45 1.01 0.76 16.03
C VAL A 45 1.72 1.71 16.99
N GLY A 46 2.68 2.47 16.47
CA GLY A 46 3.51 3.39 17.28
C GLY A 46 4.70 2.74 17.98
N LYS A 47 4.87 1.41 17.90
CA LYS A 47 5.99 0.67 18.51
C LYS A 47 7.09 0.39 17.49
N PHE A 48 8.28 0.02 18.00
CA PHE A 48 9.33 -0.62 17.23
C PHE A 48 9.21 -2.15 17.33
N VAL A 49 9.65 -2.85 16.29
CA VAL A 49 9.77 -4.31 16.30
C VAL A 49 11.22 -4.68 16.02
N GLU A 50 11.83 -5.43 16.91
CA GLU A 50 13.15 -6.00 16.71
C GLU A 50 13.04 -7.52 16.60
N PHE A 51 13.51 -8.05 15.46
CA PHE A 51 13.53 -9.48 15.23
C PHE A 51 14.78 -10.11 15.83
N PHE A 52 14.64 -11.19 16.57
CA PHE A 52 15.74 -11.88 17.24
C PHE A 52 15.48 -13.39 17.33
N GLY A 53 16.39 -14.12 17.98
CA GLY A 53 16.29 -15.56 18.16
C GLY A 53 16.96 -16.38 17.05
N PRO A 54 17.13 -17.71 17.27
CA PRO A 54 17.95 -18.56 16.39
C PRO A 54 17.38 -18.71 14.97
N GLY A 55 16.06 -18.59 14.79
CA GLY A 55 15.42 -18.65 13.48
C GLY A 55 15.87 -17.56 12.49
N VAL A 56 16.40 -16.42 13.00
CA VAL A 56 16.92 -15.35 12.15
C VAL A 56 18.11 -15.81 11.30
N SER A 57 18.90 -16.78 11.79
CA SER A 57 20.03 -17.36 11.05
C SER A 57 19.63 -18.11 9.76
N HIS A 58 18.37 -18.46 9.61
CA HIS A 58 17.84 -19.10 8.40
C HIS A 58 17.39 -18.09 7.32
N LEU A 59 17.37 -16.80 7.64
CA LEU A 59 16.88 -15.73 6.77
C LEU A 59 18.05 -14.99 6.13
N SER A 60 18.06 -14.92 4.80
CA SER A 60 18.96 -14.05 4.05
C SER A 60 18.66 -12.58 4.34
N ILE A 61 19.56 -11.67 3.97
CA ILE A 61 19.30 -10.22 4.09
C ILE A 61 18.10 -9.81 3.21
N ALA A 62 17.91 -10.45 2.07
CA ALA A 62 16.74 -10.19 1.21
C ALA A 62 15.42 -10.62 1.89
N ASP A 63 15.41 -11.76 2.61
CA ASP A 63 14.23 -12.19 3.39
C ASP A 63 13.94 -11.21 4.53
N ARG A 64 14.96 -10.80 5.29
CA ARG A 64 14.84 -9.80 6.37
C ARG A 64 14.34 -8.46 5.85
N ALA A 65 14.86 -8.01 4.71
CA ALA A 65 14.40 -6.79 4.04
C ALA A 65 12.92 -6.89 3.61
N THR A 66 12.50 -8.05 3.11
CA THR A 66 11.11 -8.33 2.77
C THR A 66 10.19 -8.19 4.00
N ILE A 67 10.59 -8.75 5.14
CA ILE A 67 9.83 -8.68 6.39
C ILE A 67 9.79 -7.22 6.90
N ALA A 68 10.93 -6.53 6.95
CA ALA A 68 11.01 -5.15 7.41
C ALA A 68 10.24 -4.18 6.50
N ASN A 69 10.20 -4.43 5.20
CA ASN A 69 9.49 -3.58 4.22
C ASN A 69 7.98 -3.54 4.46
N MET A 70 7.37 -4.58 5.04
CA MET A 70 5.95 -4.60 5.37
C MET A 70 5.63 -4.00 6.75
N CYS A 71 6.57 -3.25 7.34
CA CYS A 71 6.38 -2.53 8.60
C CYS A 71 5.11 -1.65 8.60
N PRO A 72 4.80 -0.85 7.57
CA PRO A 72 3.54 -0.09 7.53
C PRO A 72 2.30 -0.98 7.50
N GLU A 73 2.37 -2.17 6.90
CA GLU A 73 1.23 -3.09 6.78
C GLU A 73 0.88 -3.74 8.13
N TYR A 74 1.86 -4.09 8.94
CA TYR A 74 1.59 -4.55 10.32
C TYR A 74 1.50 -3.43 11.35
N GLY A 75 1.83 -2.19 10.97
CA GLY A 75 1.54 -0.98 11.75
C GLY A 75 2.68 -0.51 12.65
N ALA A 76 3.86 -1.13 12.62
CA ALA A 76 4.99 -0.68 13.43
C ALA A 76 5.63 0.61 12.89
N THR A 77 6.31 1.35 13.74
CA THR A 77 7.05 2.55 13.34
C THR A 77 8.34 2.21 12.62
N ALA A 78 9.05 1.20 13.10
CA ALA A 78 10.26 0.63 12.52
C ALA A 78 10.30 -0.86 12.80
N ALA A 79 10.97 -1.61 11.91
CA ALA A 79 11.23 -3.02 12.10
C ALA A 79 12.63 -3.33 11.60
N PHE A 80 13.44 -4.02 12.39
CA PHE A 80 14.85 -4.24 12.08
C PHE A 80 15.37 -5.57 12.61
N PHE A 81 16.48 -5.98 12.06
CA PHE A 81 17.20 -7.19 12.40
C PHE A 81 18.61 -6.86 12.87
N PRO A 82 19.22 -7.68 13.75
CA PRO A 82 20.60 -7.49 14.15
C PRO A 82 21.56 -7.78 13.00
N VAL A 83 22.77 -7.23 13.10
CA VAL A 83 23.86 -7.50 12.16
C VAL A 83 24.61 -8.77 12.60
N ASP A 84 24.83 -9.69 11.66
CA ASP A 84 25.44 -11.01 11.89
C ASP A 84 26.32 -11.44 10.70
N SER A 85 26.74 -12.70 10.68
CA SER A 85 27.51 -13.28 9.59
C SER A 85 26.81 -13.27 8.23
N ILE A 86 25.48 -13.40 8.22
CA ILE A 86 24.66 -13.32 6.98
C ILE A 86 24.73 -11.90 6.39
N SER A 87 24.77 -10.88 7.26
CA SER A 87 24.93 -9.47 6.83
C SER A 87 26.27 -9.26 6.13
N LEU A 88 27.35 -9.89 6.63
CA LEU A 88 28.67 -9.81 5.99
C LEU A 88 28.71 -10.56 4.66
N GLN A 89 28.07 -11.73 4.55
CA GLN A 89 27.95 -12.48 3.29
C GLN A 89 27.21 -11.64 2.22
N TYR A 90 26.15 -10.94 2.59
CA TYR A 90 25.46 -10.04 1.66
C TYR A 90 26.36 -8.89 1.19
N LEU A 91 27.12 -8.28 2.08
CA LEU A 91 28.08 -7.22 1.71
C LEU A 91 29.15 -7.72 0.77
N GLU A 92 29.67 -8.93 0.98
CA GLU A 92 30.62 -9.59 0.09
C GLU A 92 29.99 -9.88 -1.29
N GLN A 93 28.80 -10.49 -1.31
CA GLN A 93 28.05 -10.81 -2.53
C GLN A 93 27.74 -9.55 -3.35
N THR A 94 27.54 -8.39 -2.71
CA THR A 94 27.30 -7.12 -3.37
C THR A 94 28.57 -6.32 -3.67
N GLY A 95 29.76 -6.95 -3.55
CA GLY A 95 31.04 -6.42 -4.04
C GLY A 95 31.75 -5.46 -3.10
N ARG A 96 31.54 -5.58 -1.77
CA ARG A 96 32.33 -4.80 -0.79
C ARG A 96 33.71 -5.44 -0.60
N GLU A 97 34.73 -4.59 -0.50
CA GLU A 97 36.13 -4.97 -0.31
C GLU A 97 36.33 -5.75 1.00
N ALA A 98 37.20 -6.76 0.99
CA ALA A 98 37.49 -7.60 2.17
C ALA A 98 38.02 -6.79 3.37
N GLU A 99 38.78 -5.72 3.12
CA GLU A 99 39.24 -4.79 4.16
C GLU A 99 38.05 -4.11 4.85
N LYS A 100 37.05 -3.63 4.09
CA LYS A 100 35.81 -3.03 4.61
C LYS A 100 35.03 -4.01 5.47
N LEU A 101 34.93 -5.26 5.06
CA LEU A 101 34.26 -6.31 5.84
C LEU A 101 34.99 -6.59 7.16
N SER A 102 36.32 -6.58 7.12
CA SER A 102 37.15 -6.71 8.34
C SER A 102 36.89 -5.58 9.31
N TYR A 103 36.82 -4.32 8.85
CA TYR A 103 36.51 -3.15 9.71
C TYR A 103 35.13 -3.27 10.33
N VAL A 104 34.10 -3.56 9.51
CA VAL A 104 32.73 -3.73 9.99
C VAL A 104 32.68 -4.80 11.09
N THR A 105 33.30 -5.96 10.85
CA THR A 105 33.31 -7.07 11.80
C THR A 105 33.98 -6.69 13.11
N LYS A 106 35.20 -6.10 13.05
CA LYS A 106 35.97 -5.71 14.24
C LYS A 106 35.22 -4.65 15.06
N TYR A 107 34.67 -3.64 14.38
CA TYR A 107 33.91 -2.57 15.04
C TYR A 107 32.69 -3.11 15.76
N LEU A 108 31.83 -3.88 15.05
CA LEU A 108 30.60 -4.39 15.64
C LEU A 108 30.84 -5.38 16.78
N LYS A 109 31.91 -6.19 16.72
CA LYS A 109 32.33 -7.04 17.85
C LYS A 109 32.82 -6.22 19.04
N ALA A 110 33.58 -5.16 18.78
CA ALA A 110 34.10 -4.31 19.85
C ALA A 110 33.03 -3.54 20.61
N VAL A 111 31.97 -3.14 19.93
CA VAL A 111 30.79 -2.45 20.53
C VAL A 111 29.67 -3.38 20.97
N GLY A 112 29.83 -4.71 20.88
CA GLY A 112 28.83 -5.70 21.30
C GLY A 112 27.58 -5.78 20.40
N MET A 113 27.66 -5.30 19.15
CA MET A 113 26.53 -5.27 18.22
C MET A 113 26.57 -6.37 17.16
N PHE A 114 27.61 -7.22 17.15
CA PHE A 114 27.68 -8.38 16.24
C PHE A 114 26.98 -9.56 16.87
N ARG A 115 25.87 -9.99 16.25
CA ARG A 115 25.01 -11.01 16.83
C ARG A 115 25.54 -12.43 16.64
N ASP A 116 25.61 -13.19 17.74
CA ASP A 116 25.73 -14.65 17.77
C ASP A 116 24.47 -15.27 18.37
N TYR A 117 23.73 -16.04 17.57
CA TYR A 117 22.48 -16.66 18.01
C TYR A 117 22.66 -17.87 18.93
N ASN A 118 23.90 -18.33 19.15
CA ASN A 118 24.23 -19.36 20.12
C ASN A 118 24.44 -18.80 21.53
N ASP A 119 24.57 -17.47 21.66
CA ASP A 119 24.74 -16.77 22.92
C ASP A 119 23.44 -16.07 23.33
N ALA A 120 22.65 -16.74 24.16
CA ALA A 120 21.39 -16.19 24.67
C ALA A 120 21.59 -14.95 25.57
N ALA A 121 22.81 -14.73 26.12
CA ALA A 121 23.10 -13.54 26.91
C ALA A 121 23.12 -12.25 26.07
N GLN A 122 23.18 -12.36 24.74
CA GLN A 122 23.05 -11.25 23.81
C GLN A 122 21.58 -10.89 23.48
N ASP A 123 20.59 -11.62 23.97
CA ASP A 123 19.18 -11.24 23.75
C ASP A 123 18.88 -9.96 24.50
N PRO A 124 18.36 -8.91 23.83
CA PRO A 124 18.00 -7.67 24.50
C PRO A 124 16.76 -7.86 25.41
N ASP A 125 16.65 -6.97 26.40
CA ASP A 125 15.41 -6.84 27.16
C ASP A 125 14.40 -5.99 26.37
N PHE A 126 13.20 -6.53 26.18
CA PHE A 126 12.14 -5.90 25.43
C PHE A 126 10.95 -5.50 26.30
N THR A 127 10.19 -4.49 25.90
CA THR A 127 8.93 -4.12 26.57
C THR A 127 7.92 -5.27 26.50
N GLN A 128 7.91 -6.02 25.39
CA GLN A 128 7.07 -7.19 25.16
C GLN A 128 7.81 -8.16 24.25
N ILE A 129 7.66 -9.46 24.48
CA ILE A 129 8.16 -10.52 23.60
C ILE A 129 6.99 -11.27 22.99
N VAL A 130 7.05 -11.50 21.67
CA VAL A 130 6.17 -12.40 20.94
C VAL A 130 7.02 -13.37 20.13
N GLU A 131 6.50 -14.58 19.86
CA GLU A 131 7.28 -15.67 19.27
C GLU A 131 6.60 -16.23 18.03
N LEU A 132 7.41 -16.71 17.08
CA LEU A 132 6.96 -17.46 15.90
C LEU A 132 7.90 -18.63 15.65
N ASP A 133 7.33 -19.83 15.63
CA ASP A 133 8.01 -21.03 15.13
C ASP A 133 7.93 -21.05 13.61
N LEU A 134 9.07 -20.91 12.93
CA LEU A 134 9.15 -20.91 11.47
C LEU A 134 8.72 -22.24 10.85
N SER A 135 8.78 -23.36 11.60
CA SER A 135 8.32 -24.66 11.14
C SER A 135 6.80 -24.75 10.96
N THR A 136 6.06 -23.84 11.58
CA THR A 136 4.59 -23.77 11.48
C THR A 136 4.08 -22.92 10.32
N VAL A 137 4.98 -22.23 9.64
CA VAL A 137 4.61 -21.41 8.48
C VAL A 137 4.26 -22.31 7.30
N VAL A 138 3.15 -22.02 6.65
CA VAL A 138 2.68 -22.75 5.46
C VAL A 138 2.51 -21.79 4.28
N PRO A 139 2.57 -22.27 3.02
CA PRO A 139 2.33 -21.44 1.84
C PRO A 139 1.00 -20.71 1.95
N CYS A 140 1.00 -19.41 1.69
CA CYS A 140 -0.17 -18.59 1.94
C CYS A 140 -0.31 -17.40 0.98
N CYS A 141 -1.53 -16.88 0.92
CA CYS A 141 -1.83 -15.58 0.32
C CYS A 141 -2.41 -14.64 1.37
N SER A 142 -2.51 -13.36 1.08
CA SER A 142 -3.28 -12.42 1.91
C SER A 142 -4.29 -11.67 1.07
N GLY A 143 -5.54 -11.71 1.48
CA GLY A 143 -6.67 -11.07 0.80
C GLY A 143 -8.02 -11.52 1.34
N PRO A 144 -9.08 -11.08 0.69
CA PRO A 144 -9.15 -10.42 -0.62
C PRO A 144 -8.97 -8.90 -0.62
N LYS A 145 -8.84 -8.24 0.54
CA LYS A 145 -8.88 -6.77 0.62
C LYS A 145 -7.80 -6.13 1.49
N ARG A 146 -7.08 -6.90 2.33
CA ARG A 146 -6.09 -6.36 3.27
C ARG A 146 -4.83 -7.22 3.36
N PRO A 147 -3.64 -6.63 3.60
CA PRO A 147 -2.37 -7.37 3.67
C PRO A 147 -2.27 -8.37 4.81
N HIS A 148 -3.04 -8.17 5.88
CA HIS A 148 -3.03 -9.01 7.08
C HIS A 148 -4.15 -10.07 7.10
N ASP A 149 -5.00 -10.14 6.07
CA ASP A 149 -6.01 -11.18 5.91
C ASP A 149 -5.37 -12.44 5.31
N ARG A 150 -4.40 -13.03 6.04
CA ARG A 150 -3.65 -14.21 5.60
C ARG A 150 -4.53 -15.44 5.54
N VAL A 151 -4.42 -16.19 4.44
CA VAL A 151 -5.13 -17.44 4.16
C VAL A 151 -4.10 -18.48 3.68
N PRO A 152 -4.03 -19.69 4.27
CA PRO A 152 -3.26 -20.80 3.71
C PRO A 152 -3.71 -21.11 2.26
N VAL A 153 -2.78 -21.50 1.41
CA VAL A 153 -3.11 -21.87 0.02
C VAL A 153 -4.10 -23.05 -0.04
N SER A 154 -4.01 -23.99 0.90
CA SER A 154 -4.98 -25.11 1.07
C SER A 154 -6.41 -24.63 1.29
N ASP A 155 -6.60 -23.46 1.92
CA ASP A 155 -7.90 -22.95 2.34
C ASP A 155 -8.47 -21.90 1.39
N MET A 156 -7.68 -21.47 0.39
CA MET A 156 -8.02 -20.34 -0.50
C MET A 156 -9.37 -20.49 -1.19
N LYS A 157 -9.68 -21.68 -1.71
CA LYS A 157 -10.96 -21.95 -2.37
C LYS A 157 -12.13 -21.73 -1.41
N GLN A 158 -12.06 -22.34 -0.23
CA GLN A 158 -13.11 -22.25 0.78
C GLN A 158 -13.24 -20.82 1.35
N ASP A 159 -12.12 -20.14 1.62
CA ASP A 159 -12.13 -18.76 2.12
C ASP A 159 -12.77 -17.81 1.10
N PHE A 160 -12.44 -17.94 -0.19
CA PHE A 160 -13.07 -17.12 -1.23
C PHE A 160 -14.58 -17.37 -1.34
N GLU A 161 -15.01 -18.63 -1.28
CA GLU A 161 -16.44 -18.98 -1.32
C GLU A 161 -17.21 -18.42 -0.13
N MET A 162 -16.64 -18.45 1.08
CA MET A 162 -17.21 -17.78 2.25
C MET A 162 -17.28 -16.26 2.06
N CYS A 163 -16.24 -15.65 1.49
CA CYS A 163 -16.21 -14.20 1.25
C CYS A 163 -17.30 -13.74 0.26
N LEU A 164 -17.69 -14.57 -0.71
CA LEU A 164 -18.74 -14.21 -1.69
C LEU A 164 -20.04 -13.84 -1.00
N GLY A 165 -20.54 -14.68 -0.11
CA GLY A 165 -21.84 -14.49 0.56
C GLY A 165 -21.76 -13.65 1.83
N ALA A 166 -20.59 -13.48 2.43
CA ALA A 166 -20.42 -12.73 3.66
C ALA A 166 -20.87 -11.27 3.49
N LYS A 167 -21.41 -10.70 4.59
CA LYS A 167 -21.82 -9.28 4.64
C LYS A 167 -20.69 -8.37 4.14
N GLN A 168 -21.06 -7.33 3.38
CA GLN A 168 -20.14 -6.29 2.93
C GLN A 168 -19.28 -5.77 4.10
N GLY A 169 -17.95 -5.75 3.90
CA GLY A 169 -16.99 -5.35 4.94
C GLY A 169 -15.57 -5.75 4.57
N PHE A 170 -14.75 -6.05 5.57
CA PHE A 170 -13.32 -6.33 5.40
C PHE A 170 -13.00 -7.50 4.44
N LYS A 171 -13.82 -8.55 4.41
CA LYS A 171 -13.63 -9.70 3.52
C LYS A 171 -14.84 -9.93 2.60
N GLY A 172 -16.05 -9.64 3.07
CA GLY A 172 -17.31 -9.99 2.39
C GLY A 172 -17.61 -9.15 1.16
N PHE A 173 -18.31 -9.78 0.19
CA PHE A 173 -18.77 -9.17 -1.07
C PHE A 173 -20.28 -9.07 -1.17
N GLN A 174 -21.02 -9.75 -0.29
CA GLN A 174 -22.49 -9.74 -0.21
C GLN A 174 -23.15 -10.14 -1.55
N VAL A 175 -22.58 -11.12 -2.22
CA VAL A 175 -23.18 -11.71 -3.42
C VAL A 175 -24.31 -12.66 -2.98
N ALA A 176 -25.48 -12.53 -3.58
CA ALA A 176 -26.61 -13.40 -3.28
C ALA A 176 -26.31 -14.86 -3.68
N PRO A 177 -26.72 -15.86 -2.87
CA PRO A 177 -26.36 -17.27 -3.07
C PRO A 177 -26.65 -17.80 -4.47
N GLU A 178 -27.78 -17.40 -5.07
CA GLU A 178 -28.20 -17.79 -6.43
C GLU A 178 -27.24 -17.28 -7.51
N ARG A 179 -26.41 -16.29 -7.19
CA ARG A 179 -25.42 -15.70 -8.12
C ARG A 179 -24.00 -16.23 -7.92
N HIS A 180 -23.73 -17.04 -6.90
CA HIS A 180 -22.38 -17.55 -6.60
C HIS A 180 -21.74 -18.33 -7.76
N ASN A 181 -22.56 -18.93 -8.63
CA ASN A 181 -22.11 -19.70 -9.79
C ASN A 181 -22.35 -18.98 -11.12
N THR A 182 -22.50 -17.64 -11.10
CA THR A 182 -22.63 -16.83 -12.31
C THR A 182 -21.41 -17.02 -13.22
N VAL A 183 -21.67 -17.35 -14.49
CA VAL A 183 -20.65 -17.50 -15.54
C VAL A 183 -21.06 -16.64 -16.72
N ILE A 184 -20.15 -15.81 -17.21
CA ILE A 184 -20.39 -14.92 -18.35
C ILE A 184 -19.47 -15.32 -19.50
N PRO A 185 -20.02 -15.74 -20.66
CA PRO A 185 -19.25 -15.96 -21.88
C PRO A 185 -18.83 -14.61 -22.50
N PHE A 186 -17.64 -14.57 -23.07
CA PHE A 186 -17.16 -13.39 -23.82
C PHE A 186 -16.16 -13.78 -24.91
N GLN A 187 -16.03 -12.93 -25.93
CA GLN A 187 -15.11 -13.15 -27.04
C GLN A 187 -13.81 -12.39 -26.80
N PHE A 188 -12.68 -13.07 -26.97
CA PHE A 188 -11.36 -12.43 -26.91
C PHE A 188 -10.41 -13.07 -27.94
N GLY A 189 -9.79 -12.26 -28.80
CA GLY A 189 -8.88 -12.75 -29.84
C GLY A 189 -9.51 -13.80 -30.78
N GLY A 190 -10.81 -13.71 -31.04
CA GLY A 190 -11.53 -14.65 -31.90
C GLY A 190 -11.91 -15.99 -31.27
N LYS A 191 -11.69 -16.13 -29.94
CA LYS A 191 -12.06 -17.32 -29.17
C LYS A 191 -13.05 -16.96 -28.05
N GLU A 192 -13.91 -17.91 -27.71
CA GLU A 192 -14.83 -17.77 -26.58
C GLU A 192 -14.13 -18.18 -25.28
N TYR A 193 -14.34 -17.37 -24.24
CA TYR A 193 -13.88 -17.60 -22.88
C TYR A 193 -15.02 -17.37 -21.89
N MET A 194 -14.85 -17.89 -20.67
CA MET A 194 -15.79 -17.76 -19.57
C MET A 194 -15.16 -17.04 -18.40
N LEU A 195 -15.86 -16.06 -17.83
CA LEU A 195 -15.53 -15.45 -16.53
C LEU A 195 -16.58 -15.79 -15.49
N SER A 196 -16.12 -16.01 -14.27
CA SER A 196 -16.94 -16.24 -13.09
C SER A 196 -16.38 -15.50 -11.87
N HIS A 197 -17.09 -15.55 -10.75
CA HIS A 197 -16.50 -15.07 -9.49
C HIS A 197 -15.19 -15.82 -9.20
N GLY A 198 -14.16 -15.07 -8.83
CA GLY A 198 -12.82 -15.60 -8.56
C GLY A 198 -11.93 -15.78 -9.80
N SER A 199 -12.42 -15.50 -11.01
CA SER A 199 -11.56 -15.49 -12.20
C SER A 199 -10.45 -14.46 -12.05
N VAL A 200 -9.21 -14.89 -12.31
CA VAL A 200 -8.03 -14.00 -12.32
C VAL A 200 -8.01 -13.24 -13.63
N VAL A 201 -7.98 -11.93 -13.54
CA VAL A 201 -7.88 -11.02 -14.70
C VAL A 201 -6.62 -10.16 -14.69
N ILE A 202 -5.94 -10.10 -13.54
CA ILE A 202 -4.62 -9.47 -13.38
C ILE A 202 -3.72 -10.41 -12.60
N ALA A 203 -2.51 -10.67 -13.11
CA ALA A 203 -1.45 -11.38 -12.40
C ALA A 203 -0.14 -10.60 -12.55
N ALA A 204 0.42 -10.10 -11.45
CA ALA A 204 1.53 -9.17 -11.52
C ALA A 204 2.65 -9.51 -10.54
N ILE A 205 3.87 -9.64 -11.05
CA ILE A 205 5.08 -9.66 -10.23
C ILE A 205 5.55 -8.22 -10.12
N THR A 206 5.46 -7.64 -8.90
CA THR A 206 5.70 -6.22 -8.66
C THR A 206 6.97 -5.97 -7.86
N SER A 207 7.50 -4.75 -7.93
CA SER A 207 8.78 -4.36 -7.31
C SER A 207 8.76 -4.27 -5.77
N CYS A 208 7.60 -4.17 -5.15
CA CYS A 208 7.48 -3.64 -3.80
C CYS A 208 8.16 -4.46 -2.71
N THR A 209 8.06 -5.80 -2.74
CA THR A 209 8.49 -6.61 -1.60
C THR A 209 9.49 -7.70 -2.00
N ASN A 210 9.20 -8.43 -3.08
CA ASN A 210 9.88 -9.68 -3.39
C ASN A 210 10.93 -9.59 -4.50
N THR A 211 10.88 -8.57 -5.38
CA THR A 211 11.76 -8.54 -6.56
C THR A 211 13.23 -8.28 -6.23
N SER A 212 13.55 -7.79 -5.06
CA SER A 212 14.93 -7.68 -4.57
C SER A 212 15.47 -8.98 -3.96
N ASN A 213 14.63 -10.03 -3.87
CA ASN A 213 15.02 -11.33 -3.38
C ASN A 213 15.27 -12.30 -4.56
N PRO A 214 16.53 -12.63 -4.89
CA PRO A 214 16.85 -13.47 -6.03
C PRO A 214 16.22 -14.87 -5.95
N SER A 215 16.17 -15.46 -4.76
CA SER A 215 15.60 -16.79 -4.57
C SER A 215 14.16 -16.91 -5.04
N VAL A 216 13.28 -15.98 -4.63
CA VAL A 216 11.86 -16.04 -5.03
C VAL A 216 11.66 -15.68 -6.50
N MET A 217 12.49 -14.79 -7.05
CA MET A 217 12.43 -14.40 -8.46
C MET A 217 12.91 -15.50 -9.39
N LEU A 218 14.04 -16.13 -9.06
CA LEU A 218 14.55 -17.30 -9.78
C LEU A 218 13.62 -18.50 -9.62
N GLY A 219 13.03 -18.67 -8.43
CA GLY A 219 11.98 -19.67 -8.20
C GLY A 219 10.78 -19.48 -9.12
N ALA A 220 10.32 -18.24 -9.30
CA ALA A 220 9.25 -17.92 -10.25
C ALA A 220 9.64 -18.23 -11.70
N GLY A 221 10.87 -17.87 -12.10
CA GLY A 221 11.39 -18.18 -13.43
C GLY A 221 11.54 -19.69 -13.70
N LEU A 222 12.00 -20.44 -12.72
CA LEU A 222 12.10 -21.90 -12.82
C LEU A 222 10.73 -22.58 -12.88
N LEU A 223 9.74 -22.07 -12.13
CA LEU A 223 8.35 -22.53 -12.21
C LEU A 223 7.78 -22.27 -13.61
N ALA A 224 8.01 -21.07 -14.17
CA ALA A 224 7.61 -20.72 -15.52
C ALA A 224 8.23 -21.68 -16.55
N LYS A 225 9.54 -21.97 -16.42
CA LYS A 225 10.23 -22.95 -17.26
C LYS A 225 9.55 -24.32 -17.21
N LYS A 226 9.36 -24.88 -16.01
CA LYS A 226 8.72 -26.19 -15.83
C LYS A 226 7.28 -26.21 -16.34
N ALA A 227 6.55 -25.11 -16.23
CA ALA A 227 5.18 -24.97 -16.77
C ALA A 227 5.17 -25.01 -18.31
N ILE A 228 6.03 -24.23 -18.96
CA ILE A 228 6.15 -24.20 -20.43
C ILE A 228 6.60 -25.58 -20.97
N GLU A 229 7.58 -26.21 -20.34
CA GLU A 229 8.06 -27.55 -20.72
C GLU A 229 6.97 -28.63 -20.62
N ARG A 230 5.91 -28.39 -19.85
CA ARG A 230 4.71 -29.25 -19.74
C ARG A 230 3.54 -28.80 -20.60
N GLY A 231 3.73 -27.79 -21.45
CA GLY A 231 2.71 -27.28 -22.37
C GLY A 231 1.64 -26.43 -21.70
N LEU A 232 1.93 -25.82 -20.54
CA LEU A 232 1.00 -24.91 -19.86
C LEU A 232 1.11 -23.49 -20.41
N ILE A 233 0.00 -22.80 -20.46
CA ILE A 233 -0.11 -21.42 -20.92
C ILE A 233 -0.98 -20.59 -19.98
N VAL A 234 -0.83 -19.28 -20.00
CA VAL A 234 -1.76 -18.35 -19.37
C VAL A 234 -2.80 -17.91 -20.40
N LYS A 235 -4.06 -17.80 -19.98
CA LYS A 235 -5.14 -17.34 -20.86
C LYS A 235 -4.88 -15.91 -21.34
N PRO A 236 -5.02 -15.58 -22.64
CA PRO A 236 -4.53 -14.31 -23.21
C PRO A 236 -5.29 -13.07 -22.72
N TYR A 237 -6.45 -13.21 -22.14
CA TYR A 237 -7.20 -12.10 -21.56
C TYR A 237 -6.73 -11.71 -20.14
N ILE A 238 -5.89 -12.56 -19.50
CA ILE A 238 -5.31 -12.25 -18.18
C ILE A 238 -4.15 -11.28 -18.40
N LYS A 239 -4.22 -10.13 -17.77
CA LYS A 239 -3.18 -9.12 -17.84
C LYS A 239 -2.03 -9.49 -16.92
N THR A 240 -0.99 -10.07 -17.50
CA THR A 240 0.26 -10.41 -16.81
C THR A 240 1.27 -9.28 -16.90
N SER A 241 2.16 -9.15 -15.93
CA SER A 241 3.24 -8.17 -15.96
C SER A 241 4.37 -8.51 -14.99
N LEU A 242 5.57 -8.06 -15.32
CA LEU A 242 6.76 -8.08 -14.48
C LEU A 242 7.29 -6.65 -14.33
N SER A 243 7.41 -6.18 -13.09
CA SER A 243 7.94 -4.85 -12.77
C SER A 243 9.07 -4.96 -11.75
N PRO A 244 10.33 -5.17 -12.18
CA PRO A 244 11.45 -5.33 -11.27
C PRO A 244 11.75 -4.07 -10.45
N GLY A 245 12.40 -4.24 -9.29
CA GLY A 245 12.85 -3.13 -8.45
C GLY A 245 14.14 -2.47 -8.95
N SER A 246 14.97 -3.20 -9.70
CA SER A 246 16.23 -2.68 -10.24
C SER A 246 16.69 -3.45 -11.48
N GLY A 247 17.66 -2.90 -12.20
CA GLY A 247 18.31 -3.54 -13.35
C GLY A 247 19.04 -4.84 -13.00
N VAL A 248 19.45 -5.02 -11.75
CA VAL A 248 20.07 -6.25 -11.25
C VAL A 248 19.13 -7.45 -11.41
N VAL A 249 17.84 -7.27 -11.12
CA VAL A 249 16.83 -8.34 -11.28
C VAL A 249 16.73 -8.79 -12.73
N THR A 250 16.63 -7.83 -13.65
CA THR A 250 16.56 -8.12 -15.09
C THR A 250 17.83 -8.81 -15.58
N TYR A 251 18.99 -8.43 -15.04
CA TYR A 251 20.27 -9.03 -15.39
C TYR A 251 20.29 -10.53 -15.08
N TYR A 252 20.08 -10.93 -13.80
CA TYR A 252 20.17 -12.35 -13.45
C TYR A 252 19.03 -13.20 -14.04
N LEU A 253 17.85 -12.64 -14.27
CA LEU A 253 16.77 -13.36 -14.96
C LEU A 253 17.11 -13.63 -16.44
N LYS A 254 17.78 -12.71 -17.11
CA LYS A 254 18.26 -12.90 -18.50
C LYS A 254 19.42 -13.89 -18.56
N GLU A 255 20.46 -13.69 -17.76
CA GLU A 255 21.66 -14.53 -17.77
C GLU A 255 21.37 -15.98 -17.38
N SER A 256 20.40 -16.21 -16.50
CA SER A 256 19.94 -17.55 -16.15
C SER A 256 19.03 -18.20 -17.20
N GLY A 257 18.59 -17.43 -18.23
CA GLY A 257 17.69 -17.90 -19.28
C GLY A 257 16.24 -18.08 -18.85
N VAL A 258 15.87 -17.74 -17.60
CA VAL A 258 14.48 -17.92 -17.14
C VAL A 258 13.55 -16.80 -17.60
N MET A 259 14.10 -15.66 -18.04
CA MET A 259 13.33 -14.52 -18.58
C MET A 259 12.47 -14.94 -19.77
N ASP A 260 13.02 -15.76 -20.69
CA ASP A 260 12.31 -16.20 -21.90
C ASP A 260 11.06 -17.02 -21.57
N TYR A 261 11.11 -17.83 -20.52
CA TYR A 261 9.95 -18.60 -20.06
C TYR A 261 8.91 -17.73 -19.36
N LEU A 262 9.34 -16.71 -18.60
CA LEU A 262 8.43 -15.69 -18.06
C LEU A 262 7.70 -14.95 -19.17
N SER A 263 8.43 -14.51 -20.19
CA SER A 263 7.87 -13.84 -21.39
C SER A 263 6.85 -14.72 -22.13
N GLN A 264 7.11 -16.01 -22.29
CA GLN A 264 6.18 -16.96 -22.93
C GLN A 264 4.87 -17.11 -22.15
N LEU A 265 4.87 -16.91 -20.82
CA LEU A 265 3.67 -16.82 -19.99
C LEU A 265 3.07 -15.41 -19.95
N GLY A 266 3.64 -14.45 -20.69
CA GLY A 266 3.18 -13.07 -20.77
C GLY A 266 3.69 -12.15 -19.66
N PHE A 267 4.60 -12.62 -18.80
CA PHE A 267 5.23 -11.80 -17.74
C PHE A 267 6.39 -10.97 -18.31
N GLU A 268 6.05 -10.01 -19.17
CA GLU A 268 7.00 -9.07 -19.76
C GLU A 268 7.37 -7.95 -18.78
N VAL A 269 8.60 -7.41 -18.92
CA VAL A 269 9.04 -6.24 -18.17
C VAL A 269 8.31 -5.00 -18.70
N VAL A 270 7.33 -4.52 -17.96
CA VAL A 270 6.52 -3.34 -18.34
C VAL A 270 7.06 -2.04 -17.77
N GLY A 271 8.05 -2.10 -16.90
CA GLY A 271 8.71 -0.96 -16.27
C GLY A 271 9.44 -1.37 -15.00
N TYR A 272 10.07 -0.39 -14.35
CA TYR A 272 10.74 -0.58 -13.07
C TYR A 272 10.02 0.21 -11.98
N GLY A 273 9.90 -0.39 -10.78
CA GLY A 273 9.26 0.25 -9.64
C GLY A 273 7.77 -0.06 -9.50
N CYS A 274 7.02 0.87 -8.87
CA CYS A 274 5.63 0.66 -8.50
C CYS A 274 4.69 0.78 -9.70
N MET A 275 4.21 -0.35 -10.20
CA MET A 275 3.24 -0.45 -11.30
C MET A 275 1.88 -0.94 -10.79
N THR A 276 1.56 -2.21 -10.94
CA THR A 276 0.27 -2.81 -10.55
C THR A 276 -0.05 -2.59 -9.07
N CYS A 277 0.95 -2.61 -8.20
CA CYS A 277 0.77 -2.41 -6.75
C CYS A 277 0.11 -1.07 -6.38
N ILE A 278 0.12 -0.06 -7.24
CA ILE A 278 -0.52 1.25 -7.04
C ILE A 278 -1.52 1.61 -8.15
N GLY A 279 -2.04 0.62 -8.86
CA GLY A 279 -3.05 0.82 -9.88
C GLY A 279 -2.54 1.35 -11.22
N ASN A 280 -1.25 1.18 -11.51
CA ASN A 280 -0.63 1.62 -12.79
C ASN A 280 -0.58 0.51 -13.86
N SER A 281 -1.42 -0.53 -13.76
CA SER A 281 -1.51 -1.58 -14.78
C SER A 281 -2.12 -1.10 -16.10
N GLY A 282 -2.71 0.08 -16.13
CA GLY A 282 -3.55 0.51 -17.24
C GLY A 282 -4.91 -0.21 -17.28
N PRO A 283 -5.75 0.06 -18.28
CA PRO A 283 -7.08 -0.54 -18.39
C PRO A 283 -7.01 -2.05 -18.64
N LEU A 284 -8.03 -2.77 -18.20
CA LEU A 284 -8.32 -4.12 -18.70
C LEU A 284 -8.90 -4.05 -20.12
N PRO A 285 -8.80 -5.12 -20.92
CA PRO A 285 -9.45 -5.19 -22.21
C PRO A 285 -10.96 -4.99 -22.10
N ASP A 286 -11.57 -4.21 -23.02
CA ASP A 286 -12.99 -3.88 -22.98
C ASP A 286 -13.92 -5.12 -22.84
N PRO A 287 -13.71 -6.24 -23.60
CA PRO A 287 -14.55 -7.42 -23.45
C PRO A 287 -14.51 -8.04 -22.03
N VAL A 288 -13.36 -7.96 -21.35
CA VAL A 288 -13.21 -8.42 -19.97
C VAL A 288 -13.99 -7.52 -19.01
N VAL A 289 -13.90 -6.19 -19.20
CA VAL A 289 -14.64 -5.21 -18.38
C VAL A 289 -16.15 -5.38 -18.58
N GLU A 290 -16.61 -5.58 -19.81
CA GLU A 290 -18.01 -5.81 -20.14
C GLU A 290 -18.54 -7.08 -19.45
N ALA A 291 -17.82 -8.20 -19.53
CA ALA A 291 -18.21 -9.45 -18.88
C ALA A 291 -18.26 -9.32 -17.35
N ILE A 292 -17.26 -8.63 -16.72
CA ILE A 292 -17.27 -8.35 -15.28
C ILE A 292 -18.48 -7.53 -14.90
N THR A 293 -18.81 -6.50 -15.68
CA THR A 293 -19.92 -5.57 -15.41
C THR A 293 -21.25 -6.25 -15.59
N GLN A 294 -21.46 -7.00 -16.69
CA GLN A 294 -22.67 -7.74 -16.99
C GLN A 294 -23.01 -8.75 -15.88
N GLY A 295 -22.01 -9.49 -15.42
CA GLY A 295 -22.18 -10.49 -14.37
C GLY A 295 -22.09 -9.91 -12.95
N ASP A 296 -21.77 -8.62 -12.77
CA ASP A 296 -21.37 -8.03 -11.49
C ASP A 296 -20.38 -8.95 -10.75
N LEU A 297 -19.37 -9.43 -11.50
CA LEU A 297 -18.46 -10.48 -11.03
C LEU A 297 -17.48 -9.94 -10.00
N VAL A 298 -17.17 -10.76 -9.01
CA VAL A 298 -16.02 -10.56 -8.12
C VAL A 298 -14.77 -11.12 -8.82
N ALA A 299 -14.22 -10.35 -9.75
CA ALA A 299 -12.97 -10.69 -10.43
C ALA A 299 -11.76 -10.49 -9.50
N ALA A 300 -10.72 -11.30 -9.72
CA ALA A 300 -9.53 -11.36 -8.88
C ALA A 300 -8.29 -10.77 -9.55
N GLY A 301 -7.47 -10.10 -8.72
CA GLY A 301 -6.09 -9.77 -9.01
C GLY A 301 -5.15 -10.53 -8.07
N VAL A 302 -4.06 -11.12 -8.58
CA VAL A 302 -3.03 -11.76 -7.77
C VAL A 302 -1.70 -11.06 -8.04
N LEU A 303 -1.02 -10.59 -6.99
CA LEU A 303 0.19 -9.80 -7.15
C LEU A 303 1.21 -10.06 -6.04
N SER A 304 2.50 -9.97 -6.36
CA SER A 304 3.59 -10.06 -5.38
C SER A 304 3.89 -8.70 -4.73
N GLY A 305 2.86 -7.93 -4.45
CA GLY A 305 2.97 -6.64 -3.78
C GLY A 305 2.88 -6.71 -2.26
N ASN A 306 2.80 -5.54 -1.63
CA ASN A 306 2.63 -5.41 -0.19
C ASN A 306 1.27 -4.84 0.22
N ARG A 307 0.46 -4.36 -0.73
CA ARG A 307 -0.86 -3.75 -0.48
C ARG A 307 -1.88 -4.19 -1.53
N ASN A 308 -3.06 -4.57 -1.06
CA ASN A 308 -4.15 -5.08 -1.90
C ASN A 308 -5.52 -4.52 -1.51
N PHE A 309 -5.55 -3.33 -0.94
CA PHE A 309 -6.81 -2.69 -0.54
C PHE A 309 -7.78 -2.59 -1.72
N GLU A 310 -9.07 -2.70 -1.44
CA GLU A 310 -10.11 -2.64 -2.46
C GLU A 310 -10.04 -1.31 -3.25
N GLY A 311 -10.06 -1.40 -4.57
CA GLY A 311 -9.93 -0.25 -5.48
C GLY A 311 -8.49 0.25 -5.70
N ARG A 312 -7.47 -0.33 -5.03
CA ARG A 312 -6.07 0.06 -5.21
C ARG A 312 -5.43 -0.56 -6.45
N VAL A 313 -5.61 -1.86 -6.66
CA VAL A 313 -4.96 -2.59 -7.75
C VAL A 313 -5.59 -2.23 -9.09
N HIS A 314 -6.91 -2.38 -9.18
CA HIS A 314 -7.69 -1.98 -10.35
C HIS A 314 -9.16 -1.78 -9.96
N PRO A 315 -9.89 -0.81 -10.56
CA PRO A 315 -11.31 -0.58 -10.24
C PRO A 315 -12.21 -1.80 -10.45
N ASN A 316 -11.89 -2.64 -11.45
CA ASN A 316 -12.68 -3.82 -11.80
C ASN A 316 -12.28 -5.10 -11.04
N THR A 317 -11.17 -5.11 -10.27
CA THR A 317 -10.81 -6.23 -9.40
C THR A 317 -11.26 -5.96 -7.98
N ARG A 318 -12.31 -6.65 -7.54
CA ARG A 318 -12.84 -6.51 -6.17
C ARG A 318 -12.09 -7.38 -5.17
N ALA A 319 -11.58 -8.55 -5.60
CA ALA A 319 -10.77 -9.45 -4.79
C ALA A 319 -9.30 -9.35 -5.23
N ASN A 320 -8.41 -8.96 -4.31
CA ASN A 320 -7.00 -8.83 -4.62
C ASN A 320 -6.17 -9.59 -3.57
N TYR A 321 -5.27 -10.46 -4.05
CA TYR A 321 -4.47 -11.33 -3.20
C TYR A 321 -2.98 -11.02 -3.35
N LEU A 322 -2.32 -10.81 -2.21
CA LEU A 322 -0.86 -10.80 -2.13
C LEU A 322 -0.36 -12.25 -2.10
N ALA A 323 0.61 -12.56 -2.92
CA ALA A 323 1.18 -13.89 -3.05
C ALA A 323 2.67 -13.82 -3.40
N SER A 324 3.41 -14.91 -3.19
CA SER A 324 4.79 -15.01 -3.67
C SER A 324 4.84 -14.98 -5.21
N PRO A 325 5.94 -14.50 -5.83
CA PRO A 325 6.11 -14.53 -7.27
C PRO A 325 5.79 -15.88 -7.93
N PRO A 326 6.24 -17.05 -7.40
CA PRO A 326 5.83 -18.34 -7.93
C PRO A 326 4.32 -18.58 -7.88
N LEU A 327 3.66 -18.22 -6.76
CA LEU A 327 2.20 -18.36 -6.63
C LEU A 327 1.43 -17.40 -7.56
N VAL A 328 1.95 -16.22 -7.86
CA VAL A 328 1.35 -15.31 -8.88
C VAL A 328 1.28 -16.03 -10.23
N ILE A 329 2.35 -16.69 -10.64
CA ILE A 329 2.37 -17.49 -11.89
C ILE A 329 1.39 -18.66 -11.80
N ALA A 330 1.37 -19.38 -10.68
CA ALA A 330 0.46 -20.50 -10.48
C ALA A 330 -1.01 -20.08 -10.64
N TYR A 331 -1.43 -18.98 -10.00
CA TYR A 331 -2.80 -18.46 -10.14
C TYR A 331 -3.09 -17.90 -11.53
N ALA A 332 -2.09 -17.36 -12.24
CA ALA A 332 -2.25 -16.94 -13.63
C ALA A 332 -2.54 -18.13 -14.56
N ILE A 333 -1.83 -19.25 -14.39
CA ILE A 333 -2.03 -20.48 -15.16
C ILE A 333 -3.41 -21.08 -14.83
N ALA A 334 -3.76 -21.20 -13.56
CA ALA A 334 -5.06 -21.68 -13.12
C ALA A 334 -6.21 -20.80 -13.61
N GLY A 335 -5.99 -19.49 -13.71
CA GLY A 335 -6.99 -18.51 -14.13
C GLY A 335 -8.10 -18.26 -13.12
N THR A 336 -7.98 -18.79 -11.90
CA THR A 336 -8.98 -18.64 -10.83
C THR A 336 -8.34 -18.75 -9.44
N VAL A 337 -8.92 -18.05 -8.45
CA VAL A 337 -8.57 -18.24 -7.03
C VAL A 337 -9.46 -19.30 -6.34
N ARG A 338 -10.47 -19.84 -7.05
CA ARG A 338 -11.36 -20.92 -6.59
C ARG A 338 -10.76 -22.30 -6.94
N ILE A 339 -9.55 -22.54 -6.50
CA ILE A 339 -8.82 -23.79 -6.77
C ILE A 339 -8.15 -24.32 -5.50
N ASP A 340 -8.17 -25.62 -5.32
CA ASP A 340 -7.38 -26.36 -4.32
C ASP A 340 -6.20 -27.01 -5.02
N PHE A 341 -5.02 -26.40 -4.94
CA PHE A 341 -3.81 -26.87 -5.63
C PHE A 341 -3.31 -28.24 -5.19
N GLU A 342 -3.76 -28.73 -4.05
CA GLU A 342 -3.40 -30.08 -3.58
C GLU A 342 -4.24 -31.17 -4.25
N LYS A 343 -5.52 -30.87 -4.53
CA LYS A 343 -6.50 -31.84 -5.03
C LYS A 343 -6.84 -31.67 -6.50
N GLU A 344 -6.74 -30.44 -7.03
CA GLU A 344 -7.16 -30.11 -8.38
C GLU A 344 -5.93 -29.85 -9.27
N PRO A 345 -5.96 -30.26 -10.54
CA PRO A 345 -4.90 -29.90 -11.48
C PRO A 345 -4.88 -28.39 -11.70
N ILE A 346 -3.67 -27.83 -11.77
CA ILE A 346 -3.50 -26.40 -12.08
C ILE A 346 -4.01 -26.07 -13.49
N ALA A 347 -3.81 -26.99 -14.42
CA ALA A 347 -4.35 -26.94 -15.78
C ALA A 347 -4.24 -28.32 -16.44
N ILE A 348 -4.97 -28.46 -17.57
CA ILE A 348 -4.85 -29.58 -18.50
C ILE A 348 -4.04 -29.07 -19.69
N ASN A 349 -2.96 -29.76 -20.05
CA ASN A 349 -2.12 -29.35 -21.17
C ASN A 349 -2.72 -29.70 -22.55
N SER A 350 -2.06 -29.30 -23.62
CA SER A 350 -2.53 -29.55 -25.00
C SER A 350 -2.65 -31.03 -25.36
N GLU A 351 -1.98 -31.93 -24.59
CA GLU A 351 -2.03 -33.39 -24.77
C GLU A 351 -3.17 -34.04 -23.94
N GLY A 352 -3.97 -33.23 -23.23
CA GLY A 352 -5.04 -33.70 -22.35
C GLY A 352 -4.56 -34.24 -21.00
N LYS A 353 -3.30 -34.01 -20.62
CA LYS A 353 -2.73 -34.47 -19.35
C LYS A 353 -3.02 -33.44 -18.24
N GLU A 354 -3.50 -33.91 -17.12
CA GLU A 354 -3.63 -33.13 -15.89
C GLU A 354 -2.26 -32.84 -15.29
N ILE A 355 -1.97 -31.56 -15.05
CA ILE A 355 -0.73 -31.10 -14.41
C ILE A 355 -1.09 -30.48 -13.07
N PHE A 356 -0.42 -30.90 -12.01
CA PHE A 356 -0.61 -30.36 -10.65
C PHE A 356 0.49 -29.36 -10.32
N LEU A 357 0.24 -28.47 -9.37
CA LEU A 357 1.22 -27.48 -8.94
C LEU A 357 2.53 -28.13 -8.45
N ARG A 358 2.43 -29.24 -7.73
CA ARG A 358 3.60 -30.02 -7.25
C ARG A 358 4.50 -30.53 -8.38
N ASP A 359 3.97 -30.73 -9.59
CA ASP A 359 4.74 -31.24 -10.73
C ASP A 359 5.66 -30.17 -11.34
N ILE A 360 5.36 -28.90 -11.10
CA ILE A 360 6.09 -27.74 -11.65
C ILE A 360 6.77 -26.90 -10.60
N TRP A 361 6.56 -27.16 -9.31
CA TRP A 361 7.20 -26.38 -8.22
C TRP A 361 8.71 -26.68 -8.21
N PRO A 362 9.58 -25.64 -8.26
CA PRO A 362 11.03 -25.83 -8.22
C PRO A 362 11.49 -26.22 -6.81
N THR A 363 12.50 -27.07 -6.74
CA THR A 363 13.11 -27.40 -5.45
C THR A 363 14.04 -26.30 -4.97
N ARG A 364 14.33 -26.26 -3.67
CA ARG A 364 15.26 -25.30 -3.08
C ARG A 364 16.68 -25.43 -3.65
N GLU A 365 17.09 -26.67 -3.90
CA GLU A 365 18.40 -26.99 -4.49
C GLU A 365 18.53 -26.45 -5.92
N GLU A 366 17.47 -26.58 -6.74
CA GLU A 366 17.42 -25.99 -8.10
C GLU A 366 17.57 -24.48 -8.04
N ILE A 367 16.82 -23.81 -7.16
CA ILE A 367 16.87 -22.36 -7.00
C ILE A 367 18.26 -21.91 -6.56
N GLN A 368 18.84 -22.55 -5.53
CA GLN A 368 20.16 -22.20 -5.01
C GLN A 368 21.27 -22.43 -6.04
N ALA A 369 21.18 -23.48 -6.86
CA ALA A 369 22.15 -23.74 -7.91
C ALA A 369 22.19 -22.61 -8.96
N VAL A 370 21.02 -22.12 -9.37
CA VAL A 370 20.91 -20.99 -10.30
C VAL A 370 21.36 -19.68 -9.63
N GLU A 371 20.95 -19.43 -8.39
CA GLU A 371 21.32 -18.22 -7.65
C GLU A 371 22.84 -18.09 -7.50
N ARG A 372 23.52 -19.14 -7.04
CA ARG A 372 24.99 -19.14 -6.88
C ARG A 372 25.74 -18.88 -8.18
N LYS A 373 25.17 -19.29 -9.31
CA LYS A 373 25.81 -19.14 -10.62
C LYS A 373 25.63 -17.76 -11.23
N PHE A 374 24.50 -17.10 -11.00
CA PHE A 374 24.11 -15.90 -11.73
C PHE A 374 23.97 -14.64 -10.87
N VAL A 375 23.88 -14.76 -9.54
CA VAL A 375 23.85 -13.61 -8.63
C VAL A 375 25.26 -13.38 -8.08
N ILE A 376 26.07 -12.66 -8.84
CA ILE A 376 27.52 -12.51 -8.61
C ILE A 376 27.93 -11.04 -8.46
N PRO A 377 29.05 -10.73 -7.76
CA PRO A 377 29.47 -9.34 -7.48
C PRO A 377 29.68 -8.46 -8.73
N SER A 378 30.19 -9.03 -9.82
CA SER A 378 30.42 -8.29 -11.08
C SER A 378 29.13 -7.73 -11.66
N MET A 379 28.02 -8.44 -11.53
CA MET A 379 26.69 -8.01 -11.97
C MET A 379 26.28 -6.71 -11.26
N PHE A 380 26.42 -6.64 -9.95
CA PHE A 380 26.09 -5.43 -9.20
C PHE A 380 26.94 -4.24 -9.64
N LYS A 381 28.24 -4.46 -9.81
CA LYS A 381 29.17 -3.43 -10.28
C LYS A 381 28.76 -2.92 -11.66
N GLU A 382 28.53 -3.80 -12.61
CA GLU A 382 28.14 -3.43 -13.98
C GLU A 382 26.84 -2.60 -14.03
N VAL A 383 25.82 -3.00 -13.27
CA VAL A 383 24.52 -2.30 -13.24
C VAL A 383 24.66 -0.93 -12.57
N TYR A 384 25.38 -0.84 -11.44
CA TYR A 384 25.48 0.40 -10.69
C TYR A 384 26.42 1.43 -11.33
N GLU A 385 27.47 1.02 -12.06
CA GLU A 385 28.35 1.94 -12.79
C GLU A 385 27.60 2.73 -13.89
N LYS A 386 26.50 2.16 -14.40
CA LYS A 386 25.69 2.77 -15.46
C LYS A 386 24.48 3.55 -14.96
N ILE A 387 24.21 3.57 -13.62
CA ILE A 387 22.93 4.04 -13.08
C ILE A 387 22.59 5.49 -13.43
N GLU A 388 23.60 6.35 -13.57
CA GLU A 388 23.38 7.77 -13.91
C GLU A 388 23.10 8.00 -15.41
N LYS A 389 23.42 7.03 -16.27
CA LYS A 389 23.38 7.18 -17.74
C LYS A 389 22.58 6.10 -18.47
N VAL A 390 21.72 5.40 -17.77
CA VAL A 390 20.98 4.22 -18.31
C VAL A 390 19.97 4.59 -19.39
N ASN A 391 19.39 5.78 -19.33
CA ASN A 391 18.25 6.16 -20.18
C ASN A 391 18.60 7.35 -21.06
N GLU A 392 18.68 7.13 -22.38
CA GLU A 392 19.01 8.18 -23.35
C GLU A 392 18.03 9.36 -23.32
N ARG A 393 16.72 9.10 -23.11
CA ARG A 393 15.72 10.17 -22.97
C ARG A 393 15.98 11.03 -21.74
N TRP A 394 16.34 10.40 -20.61
CA TRP A 394 16.73 11.13 -19.40
C TRP A 394 17.99 11.98 -19.66
N ASN A 395 18.99 11.40 -20.30
CA ASN A 395 20.26 12.07 -20.59
C ASN A 395 20.11 13.25 -21.57
N SER A 396 19.07 13.21 -22.42
CA SER A 396 18.77 14.27 -23.41
C SER A 396 17.91 15.42 -22.85
N LEU A 397 17.42 15.31 -21.61
CA LEU A 397 16.64 16.37 -20.99
C LEU A 397 17.50 17.61 -20.76
N VAL A 398 17.02 18.74 -21.24
CA VAL A 398 17.61 20.05 -20.94
C VAL A 398 17.04 20.52 -19.60
N ALA A 399 17.88 20.52 -18.57
CA ALA A 399 17.52 21.03 -17.26
C ALA A 399 17.75 22.55 -17.19
N PRO A 400 16.82 23.35 -16.65
CA PRO A 400 17.06 24.76 -16.36
C PRO A 400 18.21 24.93 -15.37
N SER A 401 19.06 25.91 -15.61
CA SER A 401 20.18 26.26 -14.70
C SER A 401 19.81 27.34 -13.68
N ASP A 402 18.58 27.85 -13.73
CA ASP A 402 18.10 28.90 -12.86
C ASP A 402 17.94 28.43 -11.40
N LYS A 403 18.14 29.35 -10.44
CA LYS A 403 17.94 29.07 -9.02
C LYS A 403 16.47 28.83 -8.65
N LEU A 404 15.55 29.42 -9.40
CA LEU A 404 14.10 29.33 -9.18
C LEU A 404 13.47 28.52 -10.31
N TYR A 405 12.52 27.67 -9.95
CA TYR A 405 11.73 26.94 -10.93
C TYR A 405 10.83 27.88 -11.74
N THR A 406 10.89 27.77 -13.06
CA THR A 406 10.03 28.57 -13.96
C THR A 406 8.69 27.87 -14.12
N TRP A 407 7.66 28.41 -13.46
CA TRP A 407 6.30 27.88 -13.52
C TRP A 407 5.67 28.13 -14.90
N ASP A 408 5.15 27.07 -15.53
CA ASP A 408 4.33 27.18 -16.73
C ASP A 408 2.84 27.16 -16.33
N PRO A 409 2.11 28.29 -16.47
CA PRO A 409 0.69 28.37 -16.11
C PRO A 409 -0.22 27.48 -16.99
N LYS A 410 0.26 27.03 -18.14
CA LYS A 410 -0.45 26.12 -19.04
C LYS A 410 -0.24 24.65 -18.69
N SER A 411 0.76 24.34 -17.86
CA SER A 411 1.04 22.95 -17.47
C SER A 411 -0.16 22.35 -16.76
N THR A 412 -0.55 21.14 -17.21
CA THR A 412 -1.59 20.34 -16.56
C THR A 412 -0.99 19.28 -15.62
N TYR A 413 0.35 19.20 -15.51
CA TYR A 413 1.08 18.25 -14.67
C TYR A 413 1.69 18.89 -13.43
N ILE A 414 2.33 20.07 -13.58
CA ILE A 414 3.03 20.77 -12.50
C ILE A 414 2.45 22.17 -12.39
N LYS A 415 2.03 22.52 -11.19
CA LYS A 415 1.43 23.81 -10.88
C LYS A 415 2.02 24.37 -9.59
N SER A 416 2.13 25.71 -9.50
CA SER A 416 2.52 26.36 -8.24
C SER A 416 1.56 25.96 -7.13
N PRO A 417 2.04 25.38 -6.02
CA PRO A 417 1.14 24.87 -4.97
C PRO A 417 0.55 26.02 -4.15
N PRO A 418 -0.75 25.95 -3.76
CA PRO A 418 -1.44 27.04 -3.06
C PRO A 418 -1.15 27.08 -1.56
N PHE A 419 -0.32 26.20 -1.02
CA PHE A 419 -0.10 26.03 0.43
C PHE A 419 0.57 27.24 1.09
N PHE A 420 1.17 28.14 0.30
CA PHE A 420 1.88 29.32 0.77
C PHE A 420 1.15 30.63 0.42
N ASP A 421 -0.03 30.55 -0.20
CA ASP A 421 -0.79 31.73 -0.57
C ASP A 421 -1.20 32.50 0.68
N GLY A 422 -0.88 33.80 0.71
CA GLY A 422 -1.16 34.65 1.86
C GLY A 422 -0.29 34.40 3.10
N LEU A 423 0.78 33.61 3.00
CA LEU A 423 1.67 33.35 4.12
C LEU A 423 2.38 34.62 4.55
N THR A 424 2.29 34.96 5.85
CA THR A 424 2.97 36.09 6.48
C THR A 424 3.83 35.64 7.64
N MET A 425 4.74 36.51 8.10
CA MET A 425 5.58 36.22 9.29
C MET A 425 4.77 36.28 10.60
N LYS A 426 3.63 36.95 10.61
CA LYS A 426 2.75 37.07 11.79
C LYS A 426 1.97 35.78 11.98
N LEU A 427 2.09 35.19 13.17
CA LEU A 427 1.28 34.03 13.55
C LEU A 427 -0.15 34.49 13.87
N GLN A 428 -1.11 33.70 13.41
CA GLN A 428 -2.50 33.84 13.86
C GLN A 428 -2.76 32.79 14.95
N PRO A 429 -3.46 33.14 16.04
CA PRO A 429 -3.83 32.15 17.05
C PRO A 429 -4.75 31.09 16.41
N PRO A 430 -4.71 29.85 16.89
CA PRO A 430 -5.65 28.83 16.45
C PRO A 430 -7.10 29.25 16.71
N GLU A 431 -7.92 29.21 15.67
CA GLU A 431 -9.34 29.58 15.78
C GLU A 431 -10.18 28.35 16.18
N SER A 432 -11.24 28.59 16.96
CA SER A 432 -12.27 27.59 17.24
C SER A 432 -12.97 27.17 15.95
N ILE A 433 -13.29 25.90 15.82
CA ILE A 433 -14.11 25.41 14.72
C ILE A 433 -15.57 25.55 15.15
N THR A 434 -16.33 26.41 14.47
CA THR A 434 -17.70 26.73 14.84
C THR A 434 -18.67 26.25 13.78
N GLU A 435 -19.72 25.52 14.20
CA GLU A 435 -20.85 25.12 13.35
C GLU A 435 -20.42 24.32 12.09
N ALA A 436 -19.37 23.49 12.21
CA ALA A 436 -18.86 22.71 11.09
C ALA A 436 -19.84 21.63 10.66
N TYR A 437 -19.95 21.41 9.35
CA TYR A 437 -20.65 20.27 8.79
C TYR A 437 -19.72 19.07 8.60
N VAL A 438 -20.28 17.87 8.66
CA VAL A 438 -19.58 16.64 8.29
C VAL A 438 -19.69 16.44 6.79
N LEU A 439 -18.55 16.53 6.09
CA LEU A 439 -18.49 16.26 4.65
C LEU A 439 -18.68 14.78 4.36
N LEU A 440 -18.09 13.91 5.19
CA LEU A 440 -18.06 12.47 4.99
C LEU A 440 -18.17 11.74 6.32
N ASN A 441 -19.01 10.69 6.35
CA ASN A 441 -19.21 9.82 7.50
C ASN A 441 -18.83 8.38 7.14
N PHE A 442 -17.74 7.91 7.71
CA PHE A 442 -17.11 6.64 7.40
C PHE A 442 -17.22 5.61 8.53
N GLY A 443 -16.92 4.35 8.20
CA GLY A 443 -16.63 3.28 9.14
C GLY A 443 -15.12 3.09 9.34
N ASP A 444 -14.75 1.85 9.66
CA ASP A 444 -13.37 1.44 9.94
C ASP A 444 -12.51 1.29 8.67
N SER A 445 -11.18 1.32 8.88
CA SER A 445 -10.15 0.98 7.88
C SER A 445 -10.24 1.78 6.58
N VAL A 446 -10.57 3.06 6.67
CA VAL A 446 -10.44 3.98 5.54
C VAL A 446 -8.95 4.23 5.29
N THR A 447 -8.47 3.73 4.14
CA THR A 447 -7.05 3.78 3.80
C THR A 447 -6.67 5.11 3.15
N THR A 448 -5.37 5.42 3.13
CA THR A 448 -4.85 6.56 2.36
C THR A 448 -5.13 6.45 0.86
N ASP A 449 -5.36 5.23 0.34
CA ASP A 449 -5.77 4.99 -1.05
C ASP A 449 -7.23 5.38 -1.32
N HIS A 450 -8.08 5.35 -0.30
CA HIS A 450 -9.44 5.89 -0.38
C HIS A 450 -9.46 7.41 -0.36
N ILE A 451 -8.53 8.02 0.38
CA ILE A 451 -8.47 9.48 0.59
C ILE A 451 -7.74 10.15 -0.57
N SER A 452 -6.50 9.71 -0.84
CA SER A 452 -5.63 10.27 -1.88
C SER A 452 -5.71 9.44 -3.15
N PRO A 453 -6.08 10.01 -4.30
CA PRO A 453 -6.19 9.26 -5.53
C PRO A 453 -4.81 8.89 -6.09
N ALA A 454 -4.73 7.78 -6.82
CA ALA A 454 -3.50 7.33 -7.48
C ALA A 454 -3.72 6.81 -8.91
N GLY A 455 -4.71 5.94 -9.11
CA GLY A 455 -5.00 5.28 -10.39
C GLY A 455 -5.53 6.21 -11.47
N ASN A 456 -6.18 5.63 -12.46
CA ASN A 456 -6.72 6.35 -13.61
C ASN A 456 -7.80 7.37 -13.21
N ILE A 457 -7.85 8.48 -13.95
CA ILE A 457 -8.87 9.51 -13.79
C ILE A 457 -10.15 9.05 -14.49
N ALA A 458 -11.23 8.89 -13.73
CA ALA A 458 -12.52 8.48 -14.27
C ALA A 458 -13.10 9.55 -15.21
N ARG A 459 -13.67 9.13 -16.35
CA ARG A 459 -14.15 10.04 -17.42
C ARG A 459 -15.20 11.05 -16.96
N ASN A 460 -16.00 10.72 -15.95
CA ASN A 460 -17.08 11.57 -15.44
C ASN A 460 -16.74 12.23 -14.11
N SER A 461 -15.46 12.27 -13.73
CA SER A 461 -15.03 12.86 -12.44
C SER A 461 -14.83 14.37 -12.51
N PRO A 462 -14.82 15.08 -11.38
CA PRO A 462 -14.44 16.48 -11.32
C PRO A 462 -13.07 16.78 -11.92
N ALA A 463 -12.11 15.85 -11.76
CA ALA A 463 -10.78 15.97 -12.36
C ALA A 463 -10.83 15.87 -13.89
N ALA A 464 -11.68 14.98 -14.43
CA ALA A 464 -11.88 14.86 -15.88
C ALA A 464 -12.45 16.16 -16.47
N ARG A 465 -13.48 16.75 -15.83
CA ARG A 465 -14.03 18.05 -16.26
C ARG A 465 -12.95 19.13 -16.29
N TYR A 466 -12.17 19.24 -15.22
CA TYR A 466 -11.05 20.19 -15.14
C TYR A 466 -10.02 20.02 -16.27
N LEU A 467 -9.69 18.79 -16.66
CA LEU A 467 -8.74 18.52 -17.74
C LEU A 467 -9.37 18.76 -19.12
N THR A 468 -10.63 18.41 -19.31
CA THR A 468 -11.37 18.66 -20.55
C THR A 468 -11.50 20.16 -20.82
N ASP A 469 -11.79 20.97 -19.81
CA ASP A 469 -11.83 22.45 -19.91
C ASP A 469 -10.48 23.05 -20.35
N ARG A 470 -9.38 22.27 -20.24
CA ARG A 470 -8.03 22.63 -20.70
C ARG A 470 -7.64 21.98 -22.01
N GLY A 471 -8.61 21.43 -22.72
CA GLY A 471 -8.45 20.87 -24.06
C GLY A 471 -7.91 19.44 -24.11
N LEU A 472 -7.83 18.72 -22.97
CA LEU A 472 -7.37 17.34 -22.98
C LEU A 472 -8.53 16.35 -23.22
N THR A 473 -8.25 15.31 -23.99
CA THR A 473 -9.18 14.19 -24.20
C THR A 473 -9.00 13.10 -23.14
N PRO A 474 -9.98 12.20 -22.94
CA PRO A 474 -9.88 11.11 -21.98
C PRO A 474 -8.66 10.19 -22.16
N ARG A 475 -8.10 10.10 -23.38
CA ARG A 475 -6.88 9.33 -23.67
C ARG A 475 -5.62 10.00 -23.10
N GLU A 476 -5.66 11.30 -22.90
CA GLU A 476 -4.56 12.13 -22.42
C GLU A 476 -4.63 12.41 -20.90
N PHE A 477 -5.70 11.99 -20.23
CA PHE A 477 -5.87 12.23 -18.79
C PHE A 477 -4.76 11.62 -17.95
N ASN A 478 -4.24 10.44 -18.36
CA ASN A 478 -3.25 9.71 -17.59
C ASN A 478 -3.78 9.35 -16.19
N SER A 479 -2.93 9.27 -15.17
CA SER A 479 -3.31 8.91 -13.81
C SER A 479 -3.20 10.11 -12.86
N TYR A 480 -3.90 10.03 -11.72
CA TYR A 480 -3.69 10.97 -10.62
C TYR A 480 -2.25 10.98 -10.13
N GLY A 481 -1.60 9.80 -10.09
CA GLY A 481 -0.21 9.68 -9.67
C GLY A 481 0.76 10.46 -10.55
N SER A 482 0.56 10.47 -11.87
CA SER A 482 1.39 11.25 -12.81
C SER A 482 1.12 12.76 -12.75
N ARG A 483 -0.03 13.18 -12.23
CA ARG A 483 -0.43 14.59 -12.09
C ARG A 483 -0.38 15.10 -10.65
N ARG A 484 0.24 14.38 -9.74
CA ARG A 484 0.26 14.78 -8.32
C ARG A 484 1.03 16.08 -8.03
N GLY A 485 1.74 16.63 -9.01
CA GLY A 485 2.27 18.00 -8.99
C GLY A 485 1.24 19.08 -9.31
N ASN A 486 -0.01 18.71 -9.62
CA ASN A 486 -1.11 19.62 -9.89
C ASN A 486 -2.18 19.50 -8.80
N ASP A 487 -2.19 20.46 -7.87
CA ASP A 487 -3.11 20.52 -6.73
C ASP A 487 -4.58 20.50 -7.16
N ALA A 488 -4.92 21.17 -8.28
CA ALA A 488 -6.28 21.24 -8.76
C ALA A 488 -6.81 19.87 -9.22
N VAL A 489 -5.96 19.02 -9.82
CA VAL A 489 -6.32 17.65 -10.17
C VAL A 489 -6.45 16.79 -8.91
N MET A 490 -5.48 16.91 -8.01
CA MET A 490 -5.44 16.09 -6.80
C MET A 490 -6.60 16.38 -5.83
N ALA A 491 -6.94 17.65 -5.62
CA ALA A 491 -8.09 18.02 -4.80
C ALA A 491 -9.40 17.45 -5.36
N ARG A 492 -9.57 17.46 -6.69
CA ARG A 492 -10.75 16.90 -7.38
C ARG A 492 -10.83 15.39 -7.32
N GLY A 493 -9.71 14.70 -7.08
CA GLY A 493 -9.63 13.27 -6.87
C GLY A 493 -9.68 12.84 -5.39
N THR A 494 -9.60 13.79 -4.46
CA THR A 494 -9.65 13.51 -3.02
C THR A 494 -11.00 12.91 -2.66
N PHE A 495 -10.98 11.73 -2.00
CA PHE A 495 -12.16 10.91 -1.68
C PHE A 495 -12.99 10.47 -2.91
N ALA A 496 -12.41 10.48 -4.10
CA ALA A 496 -13.09 10.05 -5.32
C ALA A 496 -12.97 8.53 -5.61
N ASN A 497 -12.57 7.74 -4.63
CA ASN A 497 -12.48 6.28 -4.78
C ASN A 497 -13.88 5.67 -4.80
N ILE A 498 -14.20 4.92 -5.87
CA ILE A 498 -15.52 4.29 -6.06
C ILE A 498 -15.85 3.20 -5.02
N ARG A 499 -14.85 2.73 -4.25
CA ARG A 499 -14.99 1.73 -3.20
C ARG A 499 -15.12 2.34 -1.80
N LEU A 500 -15.12 3.66 -1.70
CA LEU A 500 -15.29 4.37 -0.44
C LEU A 500 -16.75 4.27 0.03
N PHE A 501 -16.97 3.60 1.16
CA PHE A 501 -18.30 3.47 1.75
C PHE A 501 -18.63 4.72 2.57
N ASN A 502 -19.67 5.44 2.18
CA ASN A 502 -20.15 6.62 2.89
C ASN A 502 -21.48 6.30 3.60
N LYS A 503 -21.52 6.39 4.93
CA LYS A 503 -22.71 6.11 5.75
C LYS A 503 -23.89 7.02 5.37
N PHE A 504 -23.67 8.25 4.90
CA PHE A 504 -24.75 9.14 4.42
C PHE A 504 -25.53 8.55 3.26
N LEU A 505 -24.87 7.79 2.39
CA LEU A 505 -25.46 7.19 1.20
C LEU A 505 -25.80 5.70 1.40
N ASN A 506 -25.28 5.11 2.48
CA ASN A 506 -25.32 3.67 2.74
C ASN A 506 -24.85 2.81 1.53
N LYS A 507 -23.87 3.33 0.79
CA LYS A 507 -23.29 2.65 -0.38
C LYS A 507 -21.85 3.10 -0.64
N GLN A 508 -21.15 2.34 -1.45
CA GLN A 508 -19.85 2.74 -2.01
C GLN A 508 -20.08 3.72 -3.17
N ALA A 509 -19.50 4.92 -3.08
CA ALA A 509 -19.56 5.93 -4.13
C ALA A 509 -18.54 7.05 -3.89
N PRO A 510 -18.03 7.72 -4.93
CA PRO A 510 -17.19 8.91 -4.82
C PRO A 510 -18.03 10.18 -4.58
N GLN A 511 -19.14 10.05 -3.85
CA GLN A 511 -20.15 11.07 -3.64
C GLN A 511 -20.47 11.27 -2.17
N THR A 512 -21.06 12.41 -1.85
CA THR A 512 -21.61 12.70 -0.53
C THR A 512 -22.86 13.59 -0.63
N VAL A 513 -23.50 13.83 0.51
CA VAL A 513 -24.71 14.66 0.60
C VAL A 513 -24.31 16.07 1.02
N HIS A 514 -24.75 17.07 0.29
CA HIS A 514 -24.73 18.47 0.76
C HIS A 514 -25.86 18.64 1.77
N LEU A 515 -25.56 18.59 3.05
CA LEU A 515 -26.56 18.50 4.13
C LEU A 515 -27.60 19.64 4.10
N PRO A 516 -27.21 20.91 3.81
CA PRO A 516 -28.19 22.00 3.74
C PRO A 516 -29.26 21.84 2.66
N THR A 517 -28.94 21.24 1.51
CA THR A 517 -29.87 21.08 0.38
C THR A 517 -30.39 19.66 0.21
N GLY A 518 -29.75 18.68 0.84
CA GLY A 518 -30.07 17.25 0.65
C GLY A 518 -29.58 16.64 -0.68
N GLU A 519 -28.92 17.43 -1.54
CA GLU A 519 -28.43 16.96 -2.84
C GLU A 519 -27.22 16.04 -2.69
N THR A 520 -27.18 14.99 -3.51
CA THR A 520 -26.03 14.09 -3.64
C THR A 520 -25.14 14.54 -4.79
N LEU A 521 -23.90 14.86 -4.51
CA LEU A 521 -22.92 15.38 -5.47
C LEU A 521 -21.58 14.66 -5.31
N ASP A 522 -20.67 14.85 -6.27
CA ASP A 522 -19.27 14.48 -6.10
C ASP A 522 -18.68 15.19 -4.86
N VAL A 523 -17.79 14.49 -4.15
CA VAL A 523 -17.23 15.02 -2.89
C VAL A 523 -16.60 16.40 -3.09
N PHE A 524 -15.83 16.58 -4.18
CA PHE A 524 -15.22 17.87 -4.50
C PHE A 524 -16.26 18.97 -4.71
N ASP A 525 -17.31 18.72 -5.49
CA ASP A 525 -18.34 19.70 -5.79
C ASP A 525 -19.12 20.09 -4.52
N THR A 526 -19.37 19.12 -3.63
CA THR A 526 -19.99 19.36 -2.32
C THR A 526 -19.11 20.26 -1.45
N ALA A 527 -17.79 19.96 -1.37
CA ALA A 527 -16.84 20.76 -0.61
C ALA A 527 -16.74 22.20 -1.14
N GLU A 528 -16.78 22.40 -2.47
CA GLU A 528 -16.78 23.73 -3.08
C GLU A 528 -18.01 24.55 -2.68
N ARG A 529 -19.21 23.95 -2.58
CA ARG A 529 -20.40 24.64 -2.09
C ARG A 529 -20.25 25.13 -0.66
N TYR A 530 -19.73 24.29 0.23
CA TYR A 530 -19.44 24.67 1.61
C TYR A 530 -18.37 25.78 1.69
N ARG A 531 -17.33 25.70 0.86
CA ARG A 531 -16.27 26.72 0.79
C ARG A 531 -16.83 28.07 0.36
N GLN A 532 -17.73 28.12 -0.63
CA GLN A 532 -18.42 29.35 -1.07
C GLN A 532 -19.28 29.95 0.04
N SER A 533 -19.81 29.14 0.94
CA SER A 533 -20.58 29.56 2.09
C SER A 533 -19.72 29.92 3.31
N GLY A 534 -18.38 29.74 3.24
CA GLY A 534 -17.46 30.00 4.34
C GLY A 534 -17.59 29.06 5.53
N VAL A 535 -18.14 27.85 5.34
CA VAL A 535 -18.43 26.89 6.41
C VAL A 535 -17.30 25.88 6.57
N PRO A 536 -16.78 25.66 7.80
CA PRO A 536 -15.76 24.65 8.06
C PRO A 536 -16.32 23.23 7.94
N LEU A 537 -15.45 22.28 7.62
CA LEU A 537 -15.80 20.88 7.39
C LEU A 537 -15.06 19.93 8.32
N LEU A 538 -15.72 18.82 8.64
CA LEU A 538 -15.19 17.70 9.39
C LEU A 538 -15.34 16.38 8.61
N VAL A 539 -14.59 15.36 9.03
CA VAL A 539 -14.77 13.96 8.64
C VAL A 539 -14.99 13.14 9.90
N LEU A 540 -15.97 12.23 9.87
CA LEU A 540 -16.14 11.19 10.88
C LEU A 540 -15.62 9.87 10.35
N ALA A 541 -14.87 9.12 11.17
CA ALA A 541 -14.31 7.82 10.80
C ALA A 541 -14.30 6.86 12.01
N GLY A 542 -14.15 5.58 11.73
CA GLY A 542 -13.99 4.53 12.73
C GLY A 542 -12.52 4.26 13.05
N LYS A 543 -12.19 2.97 13.21
CA LYS A 543 -10.84 2.49 13.56
C LYS A 543 -9.89 2.52 12.36
N GLU A 544 -8.60 2.61 12.67
CA GLU A 544 -7.49 2.49 11.69
C GLU A 544 -7.57 3.52 10.54
N TYR A 545 -8.02 4.76 10.82
CA TYR A 545 -8.14 5.79 9.80
C TYR A 545 -6.76 6.15 9.24
N GLY A 546 -6.62 6.08 7.90
CA GLY A 546 -5.39 6.41 7.19
C GLY A 546 -4.39 5.27 7.08
N SER A 547 -4.82 4.01 7.23
CA SER A 547 -3.97 2.84 6.99
C SER A 547 -3.48 2.76 5.53
N GLY A 548 -2.40 2.03 5.29
CA GLY A 548 -1.83 1.81 3.95
C GLY A 548 -0.63 2.68 3.65
N SER A 549 -0.57 3.28 2.46
CA SER A 549 0.57 4.08 1.99
C SER A 549 0.79 5.36 2.79
N SER A 550 2.05 5.75 2.99
CA SER A 550 2.42 7.03 3.60
C SER A 550 2.25 8.20 2.63
N ARG A 551 1.02 8.53 2.27
CA ARG A 551 0.71 9.60 1.31
C ARG A 551 0.37 10.90 2.03
N ASP A 552 1.19 11.93 1.85
CA ASP A 552 0.91 13.28 2.34
C ASP A 552 -0.31 13.91 1.65
N TRP A 553 -0.60 13.55 0.40
CA TRP A 553 -1.83 13.96 -0.29
C TRP A 553 -3.11 13.49 0.42
N ALA A 554 -3.06 12.45 1.24
CA ALA A 554 -4.16 12.06 2.10
C ALA A 554 -4.46 13.09 3.22
N ALA A 555 -3.57 14.05 3.46
CA ALA A 555 -3.78 15.20 4.33
C ALA A 555 -3.92 16.51 3.53
N LYS A 556 -3.11 16.70 2.47
CA LYS A 556 -3.17 17.87 1.57
C LYS A 556 -4.52 17.98 0.88
N GLY A 557 -5.06 16.87 0.38
CA GLY A 557 -6.37 16.84 -0.26
C GLY A 557 -7.50 17.31 0.66
N PRO A 558 -7.70 16.68 1.83
CA PRO A 558 -8.67 17.14 2.84
C PRO A 558 -8.49 18.62 3.24
N PHE A 559 -7.25 19.06 3.45
CA PHE A 559 -6.96 20.47 3.72
C PHE A 559 -7.49 21.40 2.61
N LEU A 560 -7.24 21.06 1.34
CA LEU A 560 -7.70 21.83 0.18
C LEU A 560 -9.23 21.81 0.01
N LEU A 561 -9.90 20.75 0.50
CA LEU A 561 -11.36 20.68 0.55
C LEU A 561 -11.99 21.49 1.71
N GLY A 562 -11.17 22.13 2.56
CA GLY A 562 -11.66 22.91 3.70
C GLY A 562 -11.93 22.09 4.97
N ILE A 563 -11.48 20.85 5.04
CA ILE A 563 -11.59 20.02 6.24
C ILE A 563 -10.63 20.54 7.31
N LYS A 564 -11.18 20.88 8.48
CA LYS A 564 -10.44 21.43 9.62
C LYS A 564 -10.04 20.37 10.64
N ALA A 565 -10.86 19.32 10.79
CA ALA A 565 -10.56 18.22 11.71
C ALA A 565 -11.12 16.90 11.18
N VAL A 566 -10.54 15.82 11.66
CA VAL A 566 -11.06 14.47 11.50
C VAL A 566 -11.32 13.91 12.88
N LEU A 567 -12.46 13.28 13.10
CA LEU A 567 -12.82 12.61 14.35
C LEU A 567 -12.89 11.10 14.07
N ALA A 568 -12.00 10.33 14.67
CA ALA A 568 -11.87 8.89 14.45
C ALA A 568 -11.74 8.11 15.75
N GLU A 569 -12.00 6.79 15.70
CA GLU A 569 -11.78 5.90 16.85
C GLU A 569 -10.29 5.58 17.04
N SER A 570 -9.53 5.50 15.96
CA SER A 570 -8.07 5.38 15.99
C SER A 570 -7.44 5.78 14.65
N TYR A 571 -6.15 6.10 14.69
CA TYR A 571 -5.37 6.55 13.55
C TYR A 571 -4.17 5.66 13.28
N GLU A 572 -3.83 5.50 12.02
CA GLU A 572 -2.49 5.06 11.64
C GLU A 572 -1.47 6.20 11.85
N ARG A 573 -0.30 5.85 12.39
CA ARG A 573 0.70 6.81 12.85
C ARG A 573 1.10 7.86 11.80
N ILE A 574 1.47 7.41 10.61
CA ILE A 574 1.97 8.30 9.54
C ILE A 574 0.87 9.28 9.09
N HIS A 575 -0.35 8.77 8.92
CA HIS A 575 -1.46 9.61 8.49
C HIS A 575 -1.85 10.66 9.52
N ARG A 576 -1.89 10.28 10.82
CA ARG A 576 -2.10 11.24 11.91
C ARG A 576 -1.07 12.38 11.87
N SER A 577 0.22 12.01 11.72
CA SER A 577 1.30 13.00 11.63
C SER A 577 1.18 13.89 10.38
N ASN A 578 0.74 13.34 9.25
CA ASN A 578 0.51 14.11 8.03
C ASN A 578 -0.66 15.10 8.18
N LEU A 579 -1.74 14.72 8.87
CA LEU A 579 -2.84 15.65 9.18
C LEU A 579 -2.33 16.84 9.99
N VAL A 580 -1.59 16.59 11.08
CA VAL A 580 -0.96 17.64 11.90
C VAL A 580 -0.03 18.51 11.06
N GLY A 581 0.80 17.87 10.22
CA GLY A 581 1.74 18.55 9.33
C GLY A 581 1.08 19.49 8.32
N MET A 582 -0.19 19.27 8.01
CA MET A 582 -1.01 20.12 7.15
C MET A 582 -1.93 21.08 7.92
N GLY A 583 -1.90 21.08 9.25
CA GLY A 583 -2.77 21.93 10.07
C GLY A 583 -4.22 21.39 10.20
N VAL A 584 -4.47 20.14 9.86
CA VAL A 584 -5.75 19.45 10.09
C VAL A 584 -5.71 18.76 11.46
N ILE A 585 -6.70 19.00 12.30
CA ILE A 585 -6.72 18.51 13.68
C ILE A 585 -7.18 17.04 13.73
N PRO A 586 -6.36 16.10 14.18
CA PRO A 586 -6.81 14.75 14.45
C PRO A 586 -7.45 14.69 15.84
N LEU A 587 -8.72 14.32 15.89
CA LEU A 587 -9.51 14.13 17.11
C LEU A 587 -9.80 12.65 17.29
N GLU A 588 -9.65 12.14 18.50
CA GLU A 588 -9.89 10.73 18.82
C GLU A 588 -10.95 10.62 19.89
N TYR A 589 -11.90 9.71 19.71
CA TYR A 589 -12.86 9.39 20.76
C TYR A 589 -12.16 8.89 22.02
N LEU A 590 -12.72 9.19 23.19
CA LEU A 590 -12.21 8.63 24.44
C LEU A 590 -12.46 7.11 24.51
N PRO A 591 -11.69 6.37 25.30
CA PRO A 591 -11.88 4.92 25.44
C PRO A 591 -13.34 4.57 25.81
N GLY A 592 -13.95 3.71 24.99
CA GLY A 592 -15.35 3.29 25.13
C GLY A 592 -16.36 4.12 24.34
N ASP A 593 -15.95 5.28 23.81
CA ASP A 593 -16.80 6.12 22.95
C ASP A 593 -16.58 5.80 21.48
N THR A 594 -17.66 5.83 20.71
CA THR A 594 -17.69 5.71 19.24
C THR A 594 -18.76 6.65 18.70
N ALA A 595 -18.79 6.88 17.40
CA ALA A 595 -19.89 7.64 16.78
C ALA A 595 -21.25 7.02 17.14
N ASP A 596 -21.35 5.69 17.09
CA ASP A 596 -22.58 4.95 17.35
C ASP A 596 -22.97 5.02 18.84
N SER A 597 -22.04 4.83 19.79
CA SER A 597 -22.33 4.92 21.23
C SER A 597 -22.76 6.32 21.66
N LEU A 598 -22.22 7.33 20.99
CA LEU A 598 -22.60 8.73 21.19
C LEU A 598 -23.83 9.12 20.36
N GLY A 599 -24.41 8.23 19.55
CA GLY A 599 -25.58 8.49 18.72
C GLY A 599 -25.35 9.60 17.70
N LEU A 600 -24.12 9.70 17.16
CA LEU A 600 -23.77 10.69 16.14
C LEU A 600 -24.17 10.18 14.76
N THR A 601 -25.01 10.95 14.07
CA THR A 601 -25.44 10.61 12.70
C THR A 601 -24.55 11.25 11.64
N GLY A 602 -23.74 12.26 12.05
CA GLY A 602 -22.96 13.11 11.17
C GLY A 602 -23.79 14.22 10.50
N ARG A 603 -25.09 14.32 10.82
CA ARG A 603 -25.97 15.40 10.29
C ARG A 603 -26.04 16.62 11.18
N GLU A 604 -25.51 16.51 12.38
CA GLU A 604 -25.35 17.57 13.35
C GLU A 604 -24.25 18.55 12.90
N ARG A 605 -24.30 19.78 13.42
CA ARG A 605 -23.20 20.73 13.31
C ARG A 605 -22.32 20.66 14.55
N TYR A 606 -21.02 20.74 14.33
CA TYR A 606 -20.00 20.51 15.35
C TYR A 606 -19.26 21.80 15.68
N THR A 607 -19.20 22.14 16.96
CA THR A 607 -18.38 23.25 17.46
C THR A 607 -17.30 22.71 18.38
N ILE A 608 -16.03 23.00 18.06
CA ILE A 608 -14.86 22.62 18.85
C ILE A 608 -14.21 23.92 19.32
N ILE A 609 -14.31 24.15 20.64
CA ILE A 609 -13.74 25.35 21.26
C ILE A 609 -12.26 25.11 21.47
N MET A 610 -11.44 25.96 20.85
CA MET A 610 -9.99 25.85 20.97
C MET A 610 -9.55 26.47 22.33
N PRO A 611 -8.83 25.72 23.16
CA PRO A 611 -8.28 26.25 24.41
C PRO A 611 -7.23 27.35 24.14
N GLU A 612 -7.06 28.30 25.06
CA GLU A 612 -6.05 29.35 24.97
C GLU A 612 -4.62 28.77 24.99
N GLN A 613 -4.41 27.71 25.79
CA GLN A 613 -3.16 26.98 25.86
C GLN A 613 -3.39 25.53 25.45
N LEU A 614 -2.68 25.10 24.42
CA LEU A 614 -2.69 23.71 23.95
C LEU A 614 -1.55 22.92 24.59
N THR A 615 -1.85 21.70 25.01
CA THR A 615 -0.89 20.72 25.48
C THR A 615 -1.00 19.43 24.68
N PRO A 616 0.06 18.63 24.57
CA PRO A 616 -0.03 17.34 23.88
C PRO A 616 -1.13 16.45 24.45
N ARG A 617 -1.89 15.80 23.57
CA ARG A 617 -2.98 14.86 23.89
C ARG A 617 -4.07 15.45 24.79
N MET A 618 -4.31 16.75 24.69
CA MET A 618 -5.31 17.46 25.46
C MET A 618 -6.72 16.97 25.14
N THR A 619 -7.55 16.84 26.17
CA THR A 619 -8.99 16.57 26.04
C THR A 619 -9.76 17.87 25.85
N VAL A 620 -10.59 17.93 24.81
CA VAL A 620 -11.43 19.08 24.51
C VAL A 620 -12.90 18.71 24.41
N HIS A 621 -13.77 19.70 24.54
CA HIS A 621 -15.22 19.52 24.40
C HIS A 621 -15.66 19.80 22.96
N VAL A 622 -16.49 18.90 22.43
CA VAL A 622 -17.24 19.08 21.19
C VAL A 622 -18.70 19.33 21.56
N LYS A 623 -19.25 20.43 21.07
CA LYS A 623 -20.66 20.79 21.25
C LYS A 623 -21.39 20.64 19.91
N LEU A 624 -22.55 20.01 19.95
CA LEU A 624 -23.45 19.87 18.80
C LEU A 624 -24.54 20.95 18.82
N ASP A 625 -25.07 21.28 17.66
CA ASP A 625 -26.24 22.18 17.51
C ASP A 625 -27.50 21.63 18.20
N THR A 626 -27.57 20.31 18.44
CA THR A 626 -28.62 19.67 19.24
C THR A 626 -28.52 19.96 20.75
N GLY A 627 -27.46 20.65 21.19
CA GLY A 627 -27.16 20.92 22.59
C GLY A 627 -26.34 19.83 23.30
N LYS A 628 -26.13 18.68 22.66
CA LYS A 628 -25.28 17.60 23.20
C LYS A 628 -23.81 18.05 23.25
N THR A 629 -23.10 17.63 24.29
CA THR A 629 -21.66 17.86 24.44
C THR A 629 -20.96 16.55 24.81
N PHE A 630 -19.81 16.29 24.22
CA PHE A 630 -18.95 15.14 24.54
C PHE A 630 -17.48 15.52 24.49
N LYS A 631 -16.60 14.66 24.97
CA LYS A 631 -15.16 14.90 25.06
C LYS A 631 -14.41 14.06 24.02
N VAL A 632 -13.32 14.64 23.48
CA VAL A 632 -12.40 13.97 22.57
C VAL A 632 -10.95 14.32 22.91
N CYS A 633 -10.00 13.47 22.53
CA CYS A 633 -8.58 13.73 22.65
C CYS A 633 -8.07 14.41 21.36
N MET A 634 -7.41 15.56 21.48
CA MET A 634 -6.64 16.15 20.38
C MET A 634 -5.32 15.41 20.22
N ARG A 635 -5.10 14.76 19.09
CA ARG A 635 -3.95 13.90 18.84
C ARG A 635 -2.74 14.68 18.29
N PHE A 636 -2.39 15.77 18.98
CA PHE A 636 -1.03 16.32 18.93
C PHE A 636 -0.21 15.58 19.98
N ASP A 637 0.75 14.78 19.55
CA ASP A 637 1.42 13.85 20.46
C ASP A 637 2.70 14.46 21.08
N THR A 638 3.20 15.60 20.53
CA THR A 638 4.40 16.31 21.03
C THR A 638 4.24 17.84 20.95
N ASP A 639 5.03 18.59 21.72
CA ASP A 639 5.07 20.08 21.66
C ASP A 639 5.53 20.62 20.30
N VAL A 640 6.37 19.84 19.60
CA VAL A 640 6.82 20.22 18.25
C VAL A 640 5.64 20.17 17.26
N GLU A 641 4.73 19.19 17.39
CA GLU A 641 3.51 19.14 16.59
C GLU A 641 2.56 20.30 16.86
N LEU A 642 2.46 20.75 18.11
CA LEU A 642 1.74 21.97 18.45
C LEU A 642 2.37 23.21 17.79
N THR A 643 3.70 23.28 17.77
CA THR A 643 4.41 24.32 17.03
C THR A 643 4.04 24.32 15.55
N TYR A 644 4.01 23.15 14.89
CA TYR A 644 3.58 23.05 13.50
C TYR A 644 2.14 23.53 13.31
N PHE A 645 1.25 23.14 14.20
CA PHE A 645 -0.16 23.53 14.14
C PHE A 645 -0.33 25.05 14.29
N HIS A 646 0.35 25.69 15.24
CA HIS A 646 0.34 27.16 15.43
C HIS A 646 0.82 27.94 14.20
N HIS A 647 1.68 27.32 13.40
CA HIS A 647 2.15 27.89 12.14
C HIS A 647 1.23 27.60 10.93
N GLY A 648 0.16 26.81 11.12
CA GLY A 648 -0.71 26.36 10.04
C GLY A 648 -0.12 25.20 9.23
N GLY A 649 0.82 24.45 9.82
CA GLY A 649 1.45 23.27 9.25
C GLY A 649 2.99 23.37 9.20
N ILE A 650 3.62 22.20 9.00
CA ILE A 650 5.09 22.07 9.01
C ILE A 650 5.76 22.89 7.90
N LEU A 651 5.17 22.98 6.71
CA LEU A 651 5.72 23.72 5.59
C LEU A 651 5.79 25.21 5.91
N ASN A 652 4.72 25.76 6.45
CA ASN A 652 4.63 27.17 6.85
C ASN A 652 5.60 27.49 8.00
N TYR A 653 5.71 26.58 8.98
CA TYR A 653 6.71 26.69 10.05
C TYR A 653 8.11 26.79 9.47
N MET A 654 8.47 25.89 8.56
CA MET A 654 9.81 25.84 7.99
C MET A 654 10.17 27.09 7.19
N ILE A 655 9.24 27.59 6.37
CA ILE A 655 9.48 28.82 5.60
C ILE A 655 9.69 30.01 6.53
N ARG A 656 8.85 30.19 7.55
CA ARG A 656 9.03 31.28 8.52
C ARG A 656 10.37 31.17 9.24
N LYS A 657 10.76 29.95 9.66
CA LYS A 657 12.03 29.72 10.33
C LYS A 657 13.24 30.03 9.43
N MET A 658 13.19 29.60 8.17
CA MET A 658 14.26 29.86 7.20
C MET A 658 14.35 31.34 6.79
N SER A 659 13.22 32.07 6.81
CA SER A 659 13.18 33.49 6.49
C SER A 659 13.63 34.39 7.65
N GLN A 660 13.81 33.86 8.84
CA GLN A 660 14.36 34.57 10.01
C GLN A 660 15.88 34.51 10.09
N ASN A 661 16.48 33.52 9.43
CA ASN A 661 17.94 33.34 9.32
C ASN A 661 18.43 33.92 7.99
#